data_46e684a4f443acd486ab939b4ad20351
#
_entry.id   46e684a4f443acd486ab939b4ad20351
#
_cell.length_a   1.000
_cell.length_b   1.000
_cell.length_c   1.000
_cell.angle_alpha   90.00
_cell.angle_beta   90.00
_cell.angle_gamma   90.00
#
_symmetry.space_group_name_H-M   'P 1'
#
loop_
_entity.id
_entity.type
_entity.pdbx_description
1 polymer ?
#
loop_
_entity_poly.entity_id
_entity_poly.type
_entity_poly.pdbx_seq_one_letter_code
_entity_poly.pdbx_strand_id
1 'polypeptide(L)'
;MTFRTQIGYFVLLTAALAAPCMEWSFDGKEPLRSDDGRTVLTGSATVAKGAGITGDALRFDGKKDFLELALNDENRPRREMTLSFWIRPEAGCTEFPIVRSPRRDVVFNGSSGFYWFEAYTADGRQLYNGCAHPRRLKSGEWHHFALVYDQTGVATYLDGRPTGRADADKATGELRFSGVPWRIGGRLYESGGKASGFFRGLLDDFKVLPVAKHAFPEVEKIKRQQRLNAAGFRSNAGLEQARRNAMAARFGKEAAQLPFAVAGVSALDRLLPDDLFTGEIGAPVKFTAAANERENRQLLLLPYGGNNLPGVTVEVPGTLTDQDGKAVPFRFKVSRIEYAKLPKPSPFMYPLERIPDKLISGDTFDLPGDALAPLWLEVFVPAGTPGGVYRGALSVTAPGNPPLELPVEVKVWNFELPRRNIVPTLVNVWERDLQTYVPEGDAAGFVDLLDQYCTMLLEHRLNPVVLAHAGLVAPWVRKAVYPDYRVENGRVVANMEVFDRLVAKYRRMGLSKVAIGPHYNFDQTKLGGGDWWTNIRATQPEKVWSFIQTHTEEQGFLDDAVAYPIDEPEDNVEFINRVTGMLKRAAPQLPMLLTSGGANYPDPSIHGVDIWVPILHWTNPAQRKLEQAAGKPVWTYVCTGPNYPNPNLHSDTPPCGIRMLAVGAARFGYDGFLHWAANFNTYKNAPADEPNSFAAGEGTYIHADGSGRPVPTVRLKTLADGMEDWTMLLMLEERNPAAGAAIRKKLEALIPERKYDPARPVALKSPKEGSFHTFLDGEAFFPVYDQPELWLKLREEIGEALNN
;
A
#
# COMPACT_ATOMS: atom_id res chain seq x y z
N MET A 1 -13.13 -33.53 76.02
CA MET A 1 -13.06 -32.11 76.28
C MET A 1 -11.82 -31.58 75.60
N THR A 2 -11.91 -31.03 74.42
CA THR A 2 -10.83 -30.42 73.67
C THR A 2 -11.37 -29.12 73.01
N PHE A 3 -10.90 -27.99 73.50
CA PHE A 3 -11.18 -26.66 73.02
C PHE A 3 -10.46 -26.43 71.70
N ARG A 4 -11.19 -26.13 70.65
CA ARG A 4 -10.61 -25.56 69.42
C ARG A 4 -10.81 -24.06 69.46
N THR A 5 -9.69 -23.35 69.48
CA THR A 5 -9.59 -21.91 69.30
C THR A 5 -9.66 -21.59 67.82
N GLN A 6 -10.72 -20.91 67.38
CA GLN A 6 -10.80 -20.30 66.03
C GLN A 6 -10.06 -18.94 66.07
N ILE A 7 -8.99 -18.84 65.30
CA ILE A 7 -8.31 -17.56 64.97
C ILE A 7 -8.98 -17.05 63.72
N GLY A 8 -9.79 -15.98 63.84
CA GLY A 8 -10.36 -15.28 62.68
C GLY A 8 -9.29 -14.38 62.04
N TYR A 9 -8.94 -14.68 60.79
CA TYR A 9 -8.21 -13.74 59.97
C TYR A 9 -9.12 -12.64 59.45
N PHE A 10 -8.98 -11.43 59.96
CA PHE A 10 -9.50 -10.24 59.33
C PHE A 10 -8.61 -9.91 58.11
N VAL A 11 -9.06 -10.23 56.94
CA VAL A 11 -8.48 -9.70 55.69
C VAL A 11 -9.03 -8.31 55.50
N LEU A 12 -8.22 -7.32 55.83
CA LEU A 12 -8.47 -5.92 55.41
C LEU A 12 -8.29 -5.88 53.86
N LEU A 13 -9.39 -6.00 53.14
CA LEU A 13 -9.46 -5.56 51.76
C LEU A 13 -9.35 -4.02 51.78
N THR A 14 -8.14 -3.49 51.58
CA THR A 14 -7.99 -2.15 51.12
C THR A 14 -8.44 -2.13 49.66
N ALA A 15 -9.68 -1.73 49.44
CA ALA A 15 -10.14 -1.35 48.11
C ALA A 15 -9.25 -0.17 47.68
N ALA A 16 -8.30 -0.43 46.78
CA ALA A 16 -7.63 0.64 46.08
C ALA A 16 -8.73 1.38 45.34
N LEU A 17 -9.09 2.59 45.79
CA LEU A 17 -10.01 3.47 45.08
C LEU A 17 -9.43 3.64 43.67
N ALA A 18 -10.15 3.16 42.66
CA ALA A 18 -9.80 3.42 41.26
C ALA A 18 -9.79 4.94 41.07
N ALA A 19 -8.79 5.46 40.35
CA ALA A 19 -8.75 6.87 40.01
C ALA A 19 -10.07 7.29 39.32
N PRO A 20 -10.60 8.50 39.61
CA PRO A 20 -11.87 8.95 39.05
C PRO A 20 -11.77 9.06 37.50
N CYS A 21 -12.86 8.75 36.81
CA CYS A 21 -13.02 9.10 35.43
C CYS A 21 -13.11 10.61 35.29
N MET A 22 -12.28 11.22 34.47
CA MET A 22 -12.31 12.65 34.19
C MET A 22 -12.84 12.88 32.78
N GLU A 23 -14.03 13.43 32.68
CA GLU A 23 -14.73 13.67 31.40
C GLU A 23 -15.23 15.11 31.36
N TRP A 24 -15.12 15.75 30.21
CA TRP A 24 -15.59 17.11 29.96
C TRP A 24 -16.40 17.12 28.67
N SER A 25 -17.71 17.26 28.81
CA SER A 25 -18.61 17.52 27.68
C SER A 25 -18.61 18.97 27.22
N PHE A 26 -18.00 19.87 28.02
CA PHE A 26 -17.99 21.34 27.83
C PHE A 26 -19.37 22.02 27.82
N ASP A 27 -20.41 21.28 28.19
CA ASP A 27 -21.76 21.78 28.29
C ASP A 27 -22.03 22.48 29.64
N GLY A 28 -23.12 23.24 29.70
CA GLY A 28 -23.61 23.80 30.93
C GLY A 28 -22.99 25.13 31.37
N LYS A 29 -23.04 25.42 32.67
CA LYS A 29 -22.63 26.71 33.25
C LYS A 29 -21.13 26.80 33.56
N GLU A 30 -20.50 25.68 33.85
CA GLU A 30 -19.08 25.56 34.20
C GLU A 30 -18.35 24.61 33.21
N PRO A 31 -18.18 25.01 31.95
CA PRO A 31 -17.72 24.09 30.89
C PRO A 31 -16.29 23.56 31.06
N LEU A 32 -15.47 24.20 31.90
CA LEU A 32 -14.11 23.76 32.24
C LEU A 32 -14.07 22.84 33.47
N ARG A 33 -15.18 22.57 34.12
CA ARG A 33 -15.29 21.60 35.21
C ARG A 33 -15.65 20.24 34.64
N SER A 34 -15.01 19.18 35.12
CA SER A 34 -15.36 17.80 34.74
C SER A 34 -16.83 17.48 35.06
N ASP A 35 -17.43 16.57 34.31
CA ASP A 35 -18.85 16.22 34.45
C ASP A 35 -19.17 15.66 35.85
N ASP A 36 -18.17 15.05 36.51
CA ASP A 36 -18.28 14.60 37.91
C ASP A 36 -18.05 15.75 38.96
N GLY A 37 -17.74 16.96 38.50
CA GLY A 37 -17.53 18.15 39.32
C GLY A 37 -16.21 18.21 40.12
N ARG A 38 -15.29 17.25 39.96
CA ARG A 38 -14.09 17.11 40.81
C ARG A 38 -12.85 17.79 40.27
N THR A 39 -12.71 17.88 38.95
CA THR A 39 -11.50 18.41 38.30
C THR A 39 -11.86 19.60 37.41
N VAL A 40 -11.01 20.63 37.44
CA VAL A 40 -11.20 21.87 36.67
C VAL A 40 -10.02 22.07 35.73
N LEU A 41 -10.31 22.31 34.45
CA LEU A 41 -9.34 22.82 33.47
C LEU A 41 -9.17 24.32 33.67
N THR A 42 -7.93 24.82 33.55
CA THR A 42 -7.63 26.27 33.69
C THR A 42 -7.05 26.76 32.35
N GLY A 43 -7.43 27.98 31.93
CA GLY A 43 -6.86 28.54 30.69
C GLY A 43 -7.81 29.49 29.94
N SER A 44 -7.55 29.70 28.65
CA SER A 44 -8.12 30.79 27.87
C SER A 44 -9.01 30.39 26.68
N ALA A 45 -9.30 29.12 26.50
CA ALA A 45 -10.20 28.68 25.42
C ALA A 45 -11.63 29.22 25.62
N THR A 46 -12.34 29.51 24.53
CA THR A 46 -13.69 30.08 24.56
C THR A 46 -14.77 29.03 24.23
N VAL A 47 -15.93 29.14 24.86
CA VAL A 47 -17.05 28.23 24.60
C VAL A 47 -17.73 28.59 23.26
N ALA A 48 -17.84 27.66 22.36
CA ALA A 48 -18.57 27.74 21.10
C ALA A 48 -19.93 27.04 21.25
N LYS A 49 -20.98 27.82 21.49
CA LYS A 49 -22.33 27.30 21.76
C LYS A 49 -22.91 26.55 20.58
N GLY A 50 -23.44 25.34 20.83
CA GLY A 50 -24.07 24.48 19.82
C GLY A 50 -23.12 24.01 18.72
N ALA A 51 -21.80 24.10 18.92
CA ALA A 51 -20.81 23.80 17.92
C ALA A 51 -20.08 22.48 18.16
N GLY A 52 -20.44 21.77 19.24
CA GLY A 52 -19.88 20.48 19.64
C GLY A 52 -20.29 19.32 18.74
N ILE A 53 -19.71 18.15 19.02
CA ILE A 53 -20.17 16.89 18.45
C ILE A 53 -21.58 16.54 19.01
N THR A 54 -21.76 16.89 20.28
CA THR A 54 -23.05 17.04 20.96
C THR A 54 -22.97 18.30 21.81
N GLY A 55 -23.98 19.19 21.76
CA GLY A 55 -23.99 20.40 22.60
C GLY A 55 -22.94 21.45 22.23
N ASP A 56 -22.17 21.89 23.22
CA ASP A 56 -21.18 22.95 23.10
C ASP A 56 -19.77 22.37 22.85
N ALA A 57 -18.81 23.20 22.47
CA ALA A 57 -17.41 22.83 22.31
C ALA A 57 -16.48 23.97 22.77
N LEU A 58 -15.21 23.70 22.97
CA LEU A 58 -14.20 24.73 23.20
C LEU A 58 -13.52 25.13 21.88
N ARG A 59 -13.39 26.43 21.66
CA ARG A 59 -12.70 27.05 20.53
C ARG A 59 -11.32 27.53 20.96
N PHE A 60 -10.30 27.17 20.15
CA PHE A 60 -8.93 27.63 20.25
C PHE A 60 -8.58 28.50 19.04
N ASP A 61 -7.92 29.65 19.28
CA ASP A 61 -7.66 30.69 18.27
C ASP A 61 -6.44 30.43 17.36
N GLY A 62 -5.65 29.40 17.66
CA GLY A 62 -4.40 29.08 16.96
C GLY A 62 -3.25 30.04 17.22
N LYS A 63 -3.32 30.91 18.25
CA LYS A 63 -2.32 31.93 18.53
C LYS A 63 -1.85 31.93 19.98
N LYS A 64 -2.76 31.75 20.93
CA LYS A 64 -2.45 31.88 22.38
C LYS A 64 -3.29 30.97 23.27
N ASP A 65 -4.40 30.44 22.77
CA ASP A 65 -5.32 29.67 23.58
C ASP A 65 -4.76 28.31 23.93
N PHE A 66 -4.80 27.95 25.18
CA PHE A 66 -4.50 26.63 25.73
C PHE A 66 -5.21 26.44 27.07
N LEU A 67 -5.32 25.16 27.48
CA LEU A 67 -5.80 24.78 28.81
C LEU A 67 -4.71 23.97 29.53
N GLU A 68 -4.83 23.92 30.84
CA GLU A 68 -4.00 23.12 31.73
C GLU A 68 -4.85 22.14 32.56
N LEU A 69 -4.45 20.87 32.56
CA LEU A 69 -5.00 19.82 33.40
C LEU A 69 -3.98 19.49 34.52
N ALA A 70 -4.27 19.88 35.73
CA ALA A 70 -3.48 19.53 36.90
C ALA A 70 -3.89 18.14 37.42
N LEU A 71 -2.96 17.19 37.36
CA LEU A 71 -3.11 15.86 37.94
C LEU A 71 -2.35 15.76 39.26
N ASN A 72 -2.83 14.88 40.13
CA ASN A 72 -2.20 14.55 41.41
C ASN A 72 -2.30 13.04 41.68
N ASP A 73 -1.83 12.57 42.84
CA ASP A 73 -1.85 11.14 43.16
C ASP A 73 -3.25 10.54 43.35
N GLU A 74 -4.29 11.36 43.51
CA GLU A 74 -5.66 10.90 43.68
C GLU A 74 -6.39 10.73 42.35
N ASN A 75 -6.07 11.58 41.33
CA ASN A 75 -6.79 11.61 40.06
C ASN A 75 -5.95 11.17 38.85
N ARG A 76 -4.66 10.92 38.95
CA ARG A 76 -3.83 10.47 37.83
C ARG A 76 -4.09 9.00 37.43
N PRO A 77 -4.16 8.65 36.15
CA PRO A 77 -4.12 7.27 35.71
C PRO A 77 -2.75 6.65 36.02
N ARG A 78 -2.72 5.38 36.44
CA ARG A 78 -1.48 4.71 36.85
C ARG A 78 -1.06 3.59 35.92
N ARG A 79 -1.82 2.51 35.89
CA ARG A 79 -1.50 1.27 35.17
C ARG A 79 -2.25 1.12 33.87
N GLU A 80 -3.38 1.75 33.76
CA GLU A 80 -4.19 1.82 32.56
C GLU A 80 -4.66 3.24 32.33
N MET A 81 -4.83 3.60 31.07
CA MET A 81 -5.35 4.91 30.69
C MET A 81 -6.01 4.86 29.32
N THR A 82 -7.13 5.52 29.20
CA THR A 82 -7.66 5.96 27.90
C THR A 82 -7.73 7.48 27.92
N LEU A 83 -6.99 8.12 27.02
CA LEU A 83 -7.12 9.53 26.69
C LEU A 83 -7.87 9.63 25.38
N SER A 84 -9.03 10.26 25.36
CA SER A 84 -9.81 10.43 24.12
C SER A 84 -10.46 11.81 24.02
N PHE A 85 -10.68 12.26 22.79
CA PHE A 85 -11.26 13.57 22.51
C PHE A 85 -11.71 13.70 21.05
N TRP A 86 -12.60 14.66 20.79
CA TRP A 86 -12.96 15.06 19.45
C TRP A 86 -12.32 16.40 19.10
N ILE A 87 -11.81 16.52 17.86
CA ILE A 87 -11.34 17.80 17.31
C ILE A 87 -11.99 18.08 15.96
N ARG A 88 -12.18 19.37 15.69
CA ARG A 88 -12.57 19.88 14.38
C ARG A 88 -11.57 20.97 13.97
N PRO A 89 -10.52 20.62 13.21
CA PRO A 89 -9.54 21.62 12.77
C PRO A 89 -10.18 22.65 11.85
N GLU A 90 -9.83 23.93 12.01
CA GLU A 90 -10.24 25.01 11.11
C GLU A 90 -9.23 25.21 9.97
N ALA A 91 -9.65 25.89 8.90
CA ALA A 91 -8.78 26.18 7.75
C ALA A 91 -7.49 26.90 8.19
N GLY A 92 -6.35 26.47 7.68
CA GLY A 92 -5.03 26.98 8.04
C GLY A 92 -4.46 26.40 9.36
N CYS A 93 -5.11 25.41 9.97
CA CYS A 93 -4.53 24.65 11.07
C CYS A 93 -3.48 23.67 10.50
N THR A 94 -2.21 23.95 10.77
CA THR A 94 -1.08 23.14 10.32
C THR A 94 -0.52 22.25 11.42
N GLU A 95 -0.74 22.61 12.69
CA GLU A 95 -0.29 21.87 13.86
C GLU A 95 -1.41 21.78 14.91
N PHE A 96 -1.52 20.63 15.58
CA PHE A 96 -2.47 20.44 16.68
C PHE A 96 -1.83 19.73 17.87
N PRO A 97 -1.15 20.50 18.72
CA PRO A 97 -0.63 20.00 19.99
C PRO A 97 -1.78 19.85 20.99
N ILE A 98 -2.56 18.76 20.89
CA ILE A 98 -3.79 18.62 21.69
C ILE A 98 -3.48 18.29 23.13
N VAL A 99 -2.54 17.37 23.40
CA VAL A 99 -2.13 17.09 24.78
C VAL A 99 -0.62 17.05 24.84
N ARG A 100 -0.03 17.80 25.77
CA ARG A 100 1.40 17.78 26.00
C ARG A 100 1.74 17.98 27.49
N SER A 101 2.27 16.94 28.07
CA SER A 101 2.98 17.10 29.34
C SER A 101 4.33 17.76 29.06
N PRO A 102 4.71 18.86 29.74
CA PRO A 102 5.99 19.53 29.54
C PRO A 102 7.20 18.61 29.74
N ARG A 103 7.08 17.61 30.62
CA ARG A 103 8.10 16.58 30.85
C ARG A 103 7.83 15.27 30.11
N ARG A 104 6.97 15.31 29.11
CA ARG A 104 6.65 14.18 28.21
C ARG A 104 6.11 12.94 28.91
N ASP A 105 5.27 13.10 29.98
CA ASP A 105 4.58 11.95 30.56
C ASP A 105 3.64 11.30 29.52
N VAL A 106 2.84 12.14 28.86
CA VAL A 106 2.00 11.80 27.69
C VAL A 106 2.06 12.93 26.68
N VAL A 107 2.14 12.60 25.40
CA VAL A 107 2.12 13.54 24.30
C VAL A 107 1.18 13.04 23.22
N PHE A 108 0.25 13.89 22.79
CA PHE A 108 -0.41 13.79 21.51
C PHE A 108 -0.12 15.04 20.70
N ASN A 109 0.48 14.87 19.56
CA ASN A 109 0.80 15.96 18.66
C ASN A 109 0.49 15.57 17.22
N GLY A 110 0.16 16.52 16.36
CA GLY A 110 -0.16 16.25 14.97
C GLY A 110 0.04 17.44 14.05
N SER A 111 0.04 17.14 12.79
CA SER A 111 -0.08 18.05 11.67
C SER A 111 -1.17 17.56 10.71
N SER A 112 -1.45 18.27 9.64
CA SER A 112 -2.54 17.93 8.70
C SER A 112 -2.43 16.56 8.02
N GLY A 113 -1.28 15.89 8.09
CA GLY A 113 -1.08 14.59 7.44
C GLY A 113 -0.35 13.56 8.30
N PHE A 114 0.04 13.94 9.50
CA PHE A 114 0.75 13.06 10.42
C PHE A 114 0.45 13.41 11.85
N TYR A 115 0.28 12.41 12.71
CA TYR A 115 0.15 12.59 14.16
C TYR A 115 0.91 11.48 14.87
N TRP A 116 1.33 11.77 16.12
CA TRP A 116 2.02 10.80 16.96
C TRP A 116 1.60 10.91 18.40
N PHE A 117 1.71 9.79 19.08
CA PHE A 117 1.51 9.65 20.51
C PHE A 117 2.80 9.18 21.15
N GLU A 118 3.06 9.70 22.33
CA GLU A 118 4.12 9.23 23.19
C GLU A 118 3.54 9.02 24.60
N ALA A 119 3.92 7.93 25.25
CA ALA A 119 3.72 7.73 26.68
C ALA A 119 5.03 7.26 27.29
N TYR A 120 5.33 7.72 28.48
CA TYR A 120 6.52 7.33 29.21
C TYR A 120 6.10 6.53 30.43
N THR A 121 6.85 5.48 30.73
CA THR A 121 6.66 4.64 31.90
C THR A 121 7.46 5.18 33.07
N ALA A 122 7.12 4.79 34.30
CA ALA A 122 7.82 5.22 35.51
C ALA A 122 9.30 4.83 35.53
N ASP A 123 9.66 3.72 34.86
CA ASP A 123 11.03 3.25 34.66
C ASP A 123 11.76 3.96 33.49
N GLY A 124 11.13 4.94 32.87
CA GLY A 124 11.74 5.81 31.85
C GLY A 124 11.68 5.29 30.41
N ARG A 125 10.98 4.18 30.13
CA ARG A 125 10.79 3.71 28.76
C ARG A 125 9.83 4.61 28.00
N GLN A 126 10.18 4.91 26.76
CA GLN A 126 9.31 5.62 25.82
C GLN A 126 8.53 4.62 24.97
N LEU A 127 7.23 4.73 24.95
CA LEU A 127 6.34 4.07 24.03
C LEU A 127 5.89 5.11 22.99
N TYR A 128 6.31 4.92 21.76
CA TYR A 128 6.05 5.85 20.67
C TYR A 128 5.25 5.17 19.57
N ASN A 129 4.18 5.82 19.12
CA ASN A 129 3.45 5.41 17.94
C ASN A 129 3.14 6.64 17.07
N GLY A 130 3.68 6.64 15.85
CA GLY A 130 3.39 7.63 14.83
C GLY A 130 2.53 7.04 13.74
N CYS A 131 1.57 7.82 13.25
CA CYS A 131 0.68 7.42 12.18
C CYS A 131 0.54 8.51 11.13
N ALA A 132 0.77 8.17 9.87
CA ALA A 132 0.39 9.01 8.75
C ALA A 132 -1.05 8.69 8.36
N HIS A 133 -1.89 9.69 8.30
CA HIS A 133 -3.26 9.50 7.86
C HIS A 133 -3.30 9.50 6.32
N PRO A 134 -3.79 8.43 5.65
CA PRO A 134 -3.83 8.35 4.18
C PRO A 134 -4.76 9.39 3.55
N ARG A 135 -5.71 9.90 4.32
CA ARG A 135 -6.52 11.06 3.97
C ARG A 135 -6.19 12.13 4.99
N ARG A 136 -5.73 13.31 4.54
CA ARG A 136 -5.51 14.45 5.41
C ARG A 136 -6.77 14.73 6.21
N LEU A 137 -6.63 15.05 7.50
CA LEU A 137 -7.76 15.52 8.30
C LEU A 137 -8.37 16.73 7.61
N LYS A 138 -9.64 16.61 7.23
CA LYS A 138 -10.30 17.70 6.52
C LYS A 138 -10.67 18.81 7.50
N SER A 139 -10.32 20.05 7.14
CA SER A 139 -10.77 21.21 7.91
C SER A 139 -12.30 21.28 7.94
N GLY A 140 -12.85 21.54 9.11
CA GLY A 140 -14.30 21.62 9.32
C GLY A 140 -14.99 20.28 9.63
N GLU A 141 -14.30 19.14 9.54
CA GLU A 141 -14.83 17.83 9.95
C GLU A 141 -14.40 17.47 11.37
N TRP A 142 -15.29 16.82 12.11
CA TRP A 142 -15.00 16.29 13.43
C TRP A 142 -14.26 14.93 13.33
N HIS A 143 -13.16 14.80 14.07
CA HIS A 143 -12.38 13.57 14.20
C HIS A 143 -12.21 13.19 15.65
N HIS A 144 -12.38 11.90 15.95
CA HIS A 144 -12.14 11.35 17.28
C HIS A 144 -10.75 10.73 17.35
N PHE A 145 -10.00 11.06 18.38
CA PHE A 145 -8.72 10.45 18.71
C PHE A 145 -8.79 9.73 20.05
N ALA A 146 -8.09 8.60 20.15
CA ALA A 146 -7.84 7.98 21.44
C ALA A 146 -6.43 7.39 21.52
N LEU A 147 -5.86 7.47 22.72
CA LEU A 147 -4.65 6.78 23.14
C LEU A 147 -5.02 5.87 24.31
N VAL A 148 -4.68 4.60 24.21
CA VAL A 148 -4.94 3.59 25.23
C VAL A 148 -3.62 3.00 25.69
N TYR A 149 -3.35 3.09 27.00
CA TYR A 149 -2.22 2.46 27.68
C TYR A 149 -2.74 1.32 28.55
N ASP A 150 -2.17 0.12 28.41
CA ASP A 150 -2.61 -1.12 29.06
C ASP A 150 -1.49 -1.95 29.70
N GLN A 151 -0.36 -1.34 30.02
CA GLN A 151 0.87 -1.96 30.55
C GLN A 151 1.58 -2.90 29.56
N THR A 152 0.93 -3.38 28.51
CA THR A 152 1.54 -4.18 27.44
C THR A 152 1.96 -3.31 26.26
N GLY A 153 1.50 -2.06 26.23
CA GLY A 153 1.85 -1.12 25.18
C GLY A 153 0.93 0.11 25.13
N VAL A 154 1.07 0.85 24.05
CA VAL A 154 0.23 1.99 23.69
C VAL A 154 -0.48 1.71 22.39
N ALA A 155 -1.79 1.64 22.41
CA ALA A 155 -2.63 1.57 21.21
C ALA A 155 -3.24 2.95 20.91
N THR A 156 -3.39 3.28 19.63
CA THR A 156 -3.96 4.55 19.17
C THR A 156 -5.13 4.33 18.23
N TYR A 157 -6.07 5.26 18.25
CA TYR A 157 -7.32 5.16 17.49
C TYR A 157 -7.65 6.49 16.81
N LEU A 158 -8.18 6.43 15.60
CA LEU A 158 -8.79 7.54 14.87
C LEU A 158 -10.18 7.14 14.41
N ASP A 159 -11.16 7.98 14.70
CA ASP A 159 -12.56 7.77 14.31
C ASP A 159 -13.11 6.39 14.73
N GLY A 160 -12.67 5.90 15.92
CA GLY A 160 -13.06 4.61 16.51
C GLY A 160 -12.19 3.43 16.06
N ARG A 161 -11.37 3.58 15.01
CA ARG A 161 -10.56 2.51 14.42
C ARG A 161 -9.12 2.54 14.94
N PRO A 162 -8.49 1.39 15.16
CA PRO A 162 -7.10 1.34 15.57
C PRO A 162 -6.18 1.94 14.49
N THR A 163 -5.21 2.76 14.90
CA THR A 163 -4.24 3.38 14.00
C THR A 163 -2.81 2.93 14.26
N GLY A 164 -2.60 2.15 15.30
CA GLY A 164 -1.31 1.54 15.58
C GLY A 164 -1.20 1.11 17.03
N ARG A 165 -0.13 0.33 17.28
CA ARG A 165 0.25 -0.11 18.61
C ARG A 165 1.77 -0.13 18.73
N ALA A 166 2.27 0.37 19.82
CA ALA A 166 3.65 0.20 20.26
C ALA A 166 3.65 -0.77 21.44
N ASP A 167 4.08 -2.01 21.20
CA ASP A 167 4.15 -3.03 22.22
C ASP A 167 5.40 -2.88 23.07
N ALA A 168 5.29 -3.25 24.34
CA ALA A 168 6.40 -3.37 25.22
C ALA A 168 6.85 -4.83 25.33
N ASP A 169 8.15 -5.08 25.27
CA ASP A 169 8.73 -6.44 25.41
C ASP A 169 8.36 -7.10 26.76
N LYS A 170 7.99 -6.31 27.76
CA LYS A 170 7.55 -6.73 29.10
C LYS A 170 6.52 -5.75 29.62
N ALA A 171 5.67 -6.19 30.55
CA ALA A 171 4.73 -5.31 31.25
C ALA A 171 5.45 -4.06 31.78
N THR A 172 4.91 -2.88 31.43
CA THR A 172 5.61 -1.58 31.61
C THR A 172 5.40 -0.95 32.97
N GLY A 173 4.51 -1.49 33.80
CA GLY A 173 4.23 -0.93 35.11
C GLY A 173 3.37 0.33 35.08
N GLU A 174 3.70 1.33 35.92
CA GLU A 174 2.94 2.58 35.99
C GLU A 174 3.38 3.58 34.90
N LEU A 175 2.43 4.42 34.46
CA LEU A 175 2.73 5.61 33.68
C LEU A 175 3.58 6.59 34.49
N ARG A 176 4.51 7.27 33.83
CA ARG A 176 5.30 8.32 34.41
C ARG A 176 4.40 9.47 34.86
N PHE A 177 4.72 10.04 35.99
CA PHE A 177 4.05 11.20 36.56
C PHE A 177 5.07 12.23 37.03
N SER A 178 5.12 13.36 36.34
CA SER A 178 6.06 14.46 36.65
C SER A 178 5.52 15.49 37.63
N GLY A 179 4.23 15.46 37.96
CA GLY A 179 3.57 16.48 38.77
C GLY A 179 3.37 17.82 38.04
N VAL A 180 3.71 17.93 36.77
CA VAL A 180 3.53 19.15 35.96
C VAL A 180 2.22 19.06 35.22
N PRO A 181 1.36 20.13 35.23
CA PRO A 181 0.09 20.12 34.50
C PRO A 181 0.24 19.78 33.02
N TRP A 182 -0.67 18.96 32.48
CA TRP A 182 -0.74 18.71 31.05
C TRP A 182 -1.34 19.90 30.32
N ARG A 183 -0.77 20.26 29.18
CA ARG A 183 -1.32 21.31 28.32
C ARG A 183 -2.16 20.74 27.22
N ILE A 184 -3.26 21.42 26.94
CA ILE A 184 -4.23 21.06 25.91
C ILE A 184 -4.34 22.24 24.94
N GLY A 185 -4.09 22.00 23.66
CA GLY A 185 -4.22 23.01 22.59
C GLY A 185 -3.01 23.93 22.40
N GLY A 186 -1.91 23.77 23.16
CA GLY A 186 -0.73 24.63 23.03
C GLY A 186 0.60 23.94 23.33
N ARG A 187 1.67 24.33 22.62
CA ARG A 187 3.04 23.84 22.81
C ARG A 187 3.90 24.91 23.49
N LEU A 188 4.57 24.56 24.58
CA LEU A 188 5.68 25.35 25.13
C LEU A 188 6.95 24.54 25.06
N TYR A 189 8.05 25.18 24.67
CA TYR A 189 9.38 24.60 24.74
C TYR A 189 9.99 24.80 26.14
N GLU A 190 10.68 23.78 26.67
CA GLU A 190 11.34 23.78 27.97
C GLU A 190 12.48 24.84 28.09
N SER A 191 12.95 25.36 26.95
CA SER A 191 14.10 26.26 26.86
C SER A 191 13.78 27.75 27.04
N GLY A 192 12.63 28.12 27.60
CA GLY A 192 12.27 29.53 27.84
C GLY A 192 12.01 30.35 26.57
N GLY A 193 11.90 29.71 25.42
CA GLY A 193 11.53 30.33 24.15
C GLY A 193 10.05 30.69 24.06
N LYS A 194 9.68 31.55 23.10
CA LYS A 194 8.30 31.93 22.85
C LYS A 194 7.48 30.66 22.53
N ALA A 195 6.27 30.58 23.11
CA ALA A 195 5.30 29.53 22.77
C ALA A 195 5.11 29.48 21.25
N SER A 196 5.19 28.28 20.66
CA SER A 196 4.96 28.05 19.24
C SER A 196 4.06 26.84 19.06
N GLY A 197 3.22 26.85 18.02
CA GLY A 197 2.27 25.79 17.74
C GLY A 197 1.08 25.79 18.68
N PHE A 198 0.02 26.50 18.28
CA PHE A 198 -1.26 26.50 18.96
C PHE A 198 -2.30 25.86 18.07
N PHE A 199 -3.20 25.06 18.66
CA PHE A 199 -4.32 24.48 17.94
C PHE A 199 -5.29 25.57 17.48
N ARG A 200 -5.75 25.44 16.23
CA ARG A 200 -6.81 26.28 15.69
C ARG A 200 -7.99 25.41 15.31
N GLY A 201 -9.07 25.51 16.08
CA GLY A 201 -10.23 24.66 15.84
C GLY A 201 -11.09 24.48 17.08
N LEU A 202 -11.91 23.45 17.08
CA LEU A 202 -12.77 23.07 18.18
C LEU A 202 -12.30 21.77 18.83
N LEU A 203 -12.48 21.68 20.14
CA LEU A 203 -12.26 20.50 20.97
C LEU A 203 -13.56 20.17 21.70
N ASP A 204 -13.93 18.89 21.76
CA ASP A 204 -15.11 18.42 22.45
C ASP A 204 -14.90 17.04 23.06
N ASP A 205 -15.76 16.67 24.04
CA ASP A 205 -15.83 15.35 24.68
C ASP A 205 -14.43 14.80 25.08
N PHE A 206 -13.70 15.65 25.85
CA PHE A 206 -12.34 15.34 26.30
C PHE A 206 -12.40 14.42 27.52
N LYS A 207 -11.70 13.27 27.47
CA LYS A 207 -11.75 12.24 28.52
C LYS A 207 -10.35 11.74 28.88
N VAL A 208 -10.15 11.54 30.19
CA VAL A 208 -9.01 10.83 30.76
C VAL A 208 -9.55 9.77 31.70
N LEU A 209 -9.54 8.52 31.26
CA LEU A 209 -10.11 7.38 31.96
C LEU A 209 -9.00 6.50 32.54
N PRO A 210 -9.11 6.00 33.77
CA PRO A 210 -8.12 5.11 34.39
C PRO A 210 -8.33 3.63 34.02
N VAL A 211 -8.82 3.38 32.84
CA VAL A 211 -9.07 2.04 32.25
C VAL A 211 -8.61 1.99 30.81
N ALA A 212 -8.20 0.82 30.32
CA ALA A 212 -7.83 0.61 28.93
C ALA A 212 -9.06 0.23 28.11
N LYS A 213 -9.60 1.17 27.32
CA LYS A 213 -10.75 0.97 26.44
C LYS A 213 -10.27 0.76 25.00
N HIS A 214 -10.38 -0.46 24.47
CA HIS A 214 -9.90 -0.82 23.14
C HIS A 214 -11.01 -0.87 22.04
N ALA A 215 -12.23 -0.42 22.34
CA ALA A 215 -13.34 -0.36 21.38
C ALA A 215 -14.15 0.93 21.57
N PHE A 216 -14.53 1.55 20.46
CA PHE A 216 -15.26 2.82 20.41
C PHE A 216 -16.47 2.74 19.46
N PRO A 217 -17.44 1.82 19.69
CA PRO A 217 -18.59 1.63 18.79
C PRO A 217 -19.50 2.86 18.71
N GLU A 218 -19.55 3.67 19.77
CA GLU A 218 -20.26 4.94 19.78
C GLU A 218 -19.66 5.94 18.77
N VAL A 219 -18.33 5.96 18.61
CA VAL A 219 -17.65 6.82 17.65
C VAL A 219 -17.97 6.40 16.23
N GLU A 220 -17.93 5.12 15.93
CA GLU A 220 -18.29 4.59 14.61
C GLU A 220 -19.73 4.94 14.24
N LYS A 221 -20.67 4.82 15.18
CA LYS A 221 -22.06 5.22 14.97
C LYS A 221 -22.19 6.71 14.66
N ILE A 222 -21.49 7.57 15.40
CA ILE A 222 -21.48 9.02 15.18
C ILE A 222 -20.90 9.33 13.81
N LYS A 223 -19.74 8.75 13.45
CA LYS A 223 -19.09 8.97 12.16
C LYS A 223 -19.95 8.50 10.98
N ARG A 224 -20.64 7.37 11.15
CA ARG A 224 -21.61 6.89 10.15
C ARG A 224 -22.74 7.88 9.93
N GLN A 225 -23.31 8.42 11.03
CA GLN A 225 -24.37 9.43 10.94
C GLN A 225 -23.87 10.74 10.32
N GLN A 226 -22.65 11.18 10.62
CA GLN A 226 -22.06 12.35 9.99
C GLN A 226 -21.90 12.16 8.47
N ARG A 227 -21.43 10.98 8.04
CA ARG A 227 -21.31 10.63 6.60
C ARG A 227 -22.66 10.64 5.90
N LEU A 228 -23.72 10.10 6.55
CA LEU A 228 -25.10 10.17 6.05
C LEU A 228 -25.57 11.61 5.91
N ASN A 229 -25.37 12.43 6.94
CA ASN A 229 -25.78 13.85 6.94
C ASN A 229 -25.03 14.66 5.87
N ALA A 230 -23.72 14.44 5.73
CA ALA A 230 -22.90 15.09 4.70
C ALA A 230 -23.35 14.74 3.28
N ALA A 231 -23.88 13.54 3.08
CA ALA A 231 -24.48 13.08 1.82
C ALA A 231 -25.97 13.49 1.66
N GLY A 232 -26.54 14.23 2.61
CA GLY A 232 -27.91 14.70 2.57
C GLY A 232 -28.96 13.70 3.09
N PHE A 233 -28.54 12.64 3.77
CA PHE A 233 -29.42 11.60 4.28
C PHE A 233 -29.52 11.63 5.82
N ARG A 234 -30.75 11.50 6.35
CA ARG A 234 -30.98 11.46 7.80
C ARG A 234 -30.87 10.05 8.40
N SER A 235 -30.96 9.02 7.57
CA SER A 235 -30.95 7.60 8.00
C SER A 235 -30.55 6.67 6.86
N ASN A 236 -30.18 5.42 7.21
CA ASN A 236 -29.94 4.36 6.23
C ASN A 236 -31.19 4.07 5.38
N ALA A 237 -32.38 4.09 5.95
CA ALA A 237 -33.64 3.92 5.20
C ALA A 237 -33.84 5.02 4.15
N GLY A 238 -33.50 6.27 4.48
CA GLY A 238 -33.55 7.37 3.54
C GLY A 238 -32.55 7.22 2.38
N LEU A 239 -31.35 6.75 2.66
CA LEU A 239 -30.34 6.41 1.65
C LEU A 239 -30.82 5.25 0.75
N GLU A 240 -31.37 4.19 1.36
CA GLU A 240 -31.90 3.05 0.61
C GLU A 240 -33.05 3.49 -0.32
N GLN A 241 -33.99 4.29 0.17
CA GLN A 241 -35.09 4.81 -0.65
C GLN A 241 -34.54 5.65 -1.83
N ALA A 242 -33.51 6.45 -1.60
CA ALA A 242 -32.86 7.21 -2.68
C ALA A 242 -32.24 6.28 -3.74
N ARG A 243 -31.59 5.19 -3.32
CA ARG A 243 -31.06 4.17 -4.23
C ARG A 243 -32.16 3.50 -5.05
N ARG A 244 -33.29 3.11 -4.43
CA ARG A 244 -34.47 2.54 -5.13
C ARG A 244 -35.02 3.53 -6.15
N ASN A 245 -35.12 4.81 -5.81
CA ASN A 245 -35.58 5.84 -6.72
C ASN A 245 -34.62 6.02 -7.92
N ALA A 246 -33.30 5.98 -7.68
CA ALA A 246 -32.30 6.03 -8.73
C ALA A 246 -32.37 4.81 -9.67
N MET A 247 -32.55 3.59 -9.10
CA MET A 247 -32.78 2.37 -9.89
C MET A 247 -34.04 2.50 -10.75
N ALA A 248 -35.15 2.99 -10.20
CA ALA A 248 -36.38 3.21 -10.94
C ALA A 248 -36.19 4.25 -12.08
N ALA A 249 -35.46 5.30 -11.83
CA ALA A 249 -35.20 6.35 -12.82
C ALA A 249 -34.31 5.85 -13.99
N ARG A 250 -33.38 4.94 -13.72
CA ARG A 250 -32.42 4.41 -14.72
C ARG A 250 -32.97 3.21 -15.50
N PHE A 251 -33.67 2.29 -14.83
CA PHE A 251 -34.01 0.98 -15.37
C PHE A 251 -35.54 0.70 -15.37
N GLY A 252 -36.35 1.67 -14.97
CA GLY A 252 -37.81 1.50 -14.87
C GLY A 252 -38.28 1.08 -13.48
N LYS A 253 -39.58 1.22 -13.24
CA LYS A 253 -40.18 1.03 -11.91
C LYS A 253 -39.93 -0.37 -11.32
N GLU A 254 -39.82 -1.38 -12.16
CA GLU A 254 -39.60 -2.77 -11.74
C GLU A 254 -38.23 -2.94 -11.10
N ALA A 255 -37.20 -2.20 -11.55
CA ALA A 255 -35.86 -2.24 -10.98
C ALA A 255 -35.80 -1.75 -9.52
N ALA A 256 -36.73 -0.92 -9.09
CA ALA A 256 -36.85 -0.54 -7.67
C ALA A 256 -37.29 -1.69 -6.75
N GLN A 257 -37.86 -2.76 -7.30
CA GLN A 257 -38.28 -3.93 -6.58
C GLN A 257 -37.18 -4.99 -6.42
N LEU A 258 -36.09 -4.86 -7.18
CA LEU A 258 -34.94 -5.73 -7.03
C LEU A 258 -34.40 -5.65 -5.60
N PRO A 259 -33.78 -6.72 -5.06
CA PRO A 259 -33.29 -6.74 -3.69
C PRO A 259 -31.96 -5.98 -3.51
N PHE A 260 -31.43 -5.32 -4.53
CA PHE A 260 -30.16 -4.59 -4.53
C PHE A 260 -30.19 -3.36 -5.44
N ALA A 261 -29.26 -2.43 -5.22
CA ALA A 261 -28.87 -1.43 -6.20
C ALA A 261 -27.50 -1.76 -6.79
N VAL A 262 -27.17 -1.12 -7.94
CA VAL A 262 -25.87 -1.29 -8.61
C VAL A 262 -25.15 0.04 -8.76
N ALA A 263 -23.81 0.02 -8.69
CA ALA A 263 -22.98 1.18 -8.97
C ALA A 263 -21.66 0.75 -9.62
N GLY A 264 -21.23 1.49 -10.64
CA GLY A 264 -19.87 1.41 -11.18
C GLY A 264 -18.94 2.32 -10.36
N VAL A 265 -17.79 1.79 -9.93
CA VAL A 265 -16.83 2.51 -9.10
C VAL A 265 -15.44 2.42 -9.73
N SER A 266 -14.60 3.41 -9.52
CA SER A 266 -13.21 3.40 -9.98
C SER A 266 -12.43 2.22 -9.37
N ALA A 267 -11.53 1.60 -10.15
CA ALA A 267 -10.59 0.62 -9.64
C ALA A 267 -9.60 1.22 -8.61
N LEU A 268 -9.43 2.54 -8.62
CA LEU A 268 -8.55 3.27 -7.70
C LEU A 268 -9.20 3.62 -6.36
N ASP A 269 -10.52 3.41 -6.22
CA ASP A 269 -11.20 3.58 -4.95
C ASP A 269 -11.02 2.35 -4.08
N ARG A 270 -10.48 2.55 -2.88
CA ARG A 270 -10.40 1.49 -1.88
C ARG A 270 -11.69 1.45 -1.08
N LEU A 271 -12.55 0.50 -1.38
CA LEU A 271 -13.79 0.25 -0.66
C LEU A 271 -13.53 -0.75 0.47
N LEU A 272 -13.88 -0.38 1.70
CA LEU A 272 -13.82 -1.27 2.86
C LEU A 272 -15.21 -1.84 3.19
N PRO A 273 -15.31 -3.01 3.83
CA PRO A 273 -16.60 -3.65 4.09
C PRO A 273 -17.60 -2.77 4.86
N ASP A 274 -17.10 -1.94 5.76
CA ASP A 274 -17.91 -1.06 6.63
C ASP A 274 -18.04 0.38 6.10
N ASP A 275 -17.59 0.65 4.88
CA ASP A 275 -17.76 1.96 4.25
C ASP A 275 -19.24 2.22 3.91
N LEU A 276 -19.59 3.50 3.91
CA LEU A 276 -20.89 3.98 3.42
C LEU A 276 -20.76 4.45 1.98
N PHE A 277 -21.38 3.74 1.06
CA PHE A 277 -21.41 4.18 -0.33
C PHE A 277 -22.56 5.17 -0.57
N THR A 278 -22.21 6.37 -1.01
CA THR A 278 -23.13 7.49 -1.33
C THR A 278 -22.94 8.00 -2.75
N GLY A 279 -22.21 7.25 -3.59
CA GLY A 279 -21.97 7.59 -4.99
C GLY A 279 -23.18 7.36 -5.91
N GLU A 280 -22.99 7.59 -7.19
CA GLU A 280 -24.03 7.49 -8.22
C GLU A 280 -24.49 6.03 -8.40
N ILE A 281 -25.82 5.83 -8.40
CA ILE A 281 -26.48 4.54 -8.57
C ILE A 281 -26.95 4.39 -10.03
N GLY A 282 -26.72 3.18 -10.60
CA GLY A 282 -27.21 2.79 -11.91
C GLY A 282 -26.51 3.44 -13.09
N ALA A 283 -25.40 4.14 -12.87
CA ALA A 283 -24.62 4.68 -13.98
C ALA A 283 -24.02 3.55 -14.84
N PRO A 284 -23.91 3.74 -16.19
CA PRO A 284 -23.21 2.79 -17.06
C PRO A 284 -21.78 2.56 -16.61
N VAL A 285 -21.31 1.31 -16.70
CA VAL A 285 -19.89 1.00 -16.46
C VAL A 285 -19.08 1.41 -17.69
N LYS A 286 -18.19 2.38 -17.52
CA LYS A 286 -17.40 2.95 -18.61
C LYS A 286 -15.93 2.63 -18.48
N PHE A 287 -15.34 2.18 -19.60
CA PHE A 287 -13.92 1.98 -19.76
C PHE A 287 -13.39 2.88 -20.86
N THR A 288 -12.13 3.27 -20.74
CA THR A 288 -11.39 3.93 -21.82
C THR A 288 -10.02 3.25 -21.91
N ALA A 289 -9.70 2.72 -23.08
CA ALA A 289 -8.48 1.94 -23.29
C ALA A 289 -7.98 2.03 -24.74
N ALA A 290 -6.73 1.67 -24.97
CA ALA A 290 -6.18 1.40 -26.31
C ALA A 290 -6.45 -0.05 -26.72
N ALA A 291 -6.21 -0.40 -28.00
CA ALA A 291 -6.13 -1.81 -28.39
C ALA A 291 -4.92 -2.49 -27.69
N ASN A 292 -5.02 -3.79 -27.42
CA ASN A 292 -4.07 -4.60 -26.68
C ASN A 292 -3.81 -4.08 -25.23
N GLU A 293 -4.83 -3.52 -24.58
CA GLU A 293 -4.80 -3.01 -23.22
C GLU A 293 -5.81 -3.71 -22.33
N ARG A 294 -5.50 -3.78 -21.02
CA ARG A 294 -6.44 -4.13 -19.96
C ARG A 294 -6.84 -2.87 -19.19
N GLU A 295 -8.11 -2.77 -18.81
CA GLU A 295 -8.56 -1.68 -17.92
C GLU A 295 -9.53 -2.25 -16.89
N ASN A 296 -9.54 -1.65 -15.72
CA ASN A 296 -10.21 -2.16 -14.54
C ASN A 296 -11.25 -1.19 -13.98
N ARG A 297 -12.33 -1.75 -13.43
CA ARG A 297 -13.38 -1.05 -12.67
C ARG A 297 -13.85 -1.93 -11.51
N GLN A 298 -14.64 -1.38 -10.63
CA GLN A 298 -15.37 -2.14 -9.63
C GLN A 298 -16.87 -2.05 -9.89
N LEU A 299 -17.56 -3.17 -9.76
CA LEU A 299 -19.02 -3.27 -9.76
C LEU A 299 -19.47 -3.46 -8.32
N LEU A 300 -20.18 -2.48 -7.76
CA LEU A 300 -20.70 -2.56 -6.41
C LEU A 300 -22.18 -2.92 -6.46
N LEU A 301 -22.53 -4.04 -5.86
CA LEU A 301 -23.90 -4.46 -5.64
C LEU A 301 -24.24 -4.17 -4.17
N LEU A 302 -25.37 -3.51 -3.94
CA LEU A 302 -25.76 -2.94 -2.65
C LEU A 302 -27.09 -3.58 -2.18
N PRO A 303 -27.05 -4.69 -1.42
CA PRO A 303 -28.24 -5.33 -0.87
C PRO A 303 -29.07 -4.36 -0.02
N TYR A 304 -30.37 -4.52 -0.07
CA TYR A 304 -31.32 -3.73 0.71
C TYR A 304 -31.72 -4.40 2.03
N GLY A 305 -32.07 -3.59 3.01
CA GLY A 305 -32.59 -4.05 4.30
C GLY A 305 -31.58 -4.80 5.17
N GLY A 306 -30.29 -4.75 4.87
CA GLY A 306 -29.26 -5.49 5.59
C GLY A 306 -29.32 -7.02 5.38
N ASN A 307 -30.05 -7.50 4.37
CA ASN A 307 -30.20 -8.92 4.09
C ASN A 307 -29.08 -9.43 3.17
N ASN A 308 -28.51 -10.58 3.50
CA ASN A 308 -27.59 -11.28 2.60
C ASN A 308 -28.30 -11.73 1.33
N LEU A 309 -27.62 -11.63 0.19
CA LEU A 309 -28.09 -12.12 -1.11
C LEU A 309 -27.14 -13.23 -1.60
N PRO A 310 -27.44 -14.50 -1.32
CA PRO A 310 -26.66 -15.61 -1.84
C PRO A 310 -26.96 -15.86 -3.31
N GLY A 311 -25.96 -16.37 -4.05
CA GLY A 311 -26.12 -16.87 -5.42
C GLY A 311 -26.45 -15.80 -6.46
N VAL A 312 -26.01 -14.56 -6.28
CA VAL A 312 -26.12 -13.51 -7.32
C VAL A 312 -25.18 -13.83 -8.47
N THR A 313 -25.71 -13.89 -9.71
CA THR A 313 -24.89 -14.12 -10.92
C THR A 313 -24.62 -12.81 -11.64
N VAL A 314 -23.41 -12.70 -12.20
CA VAL A 314 -23.00 -11.59 -13.07
C VAL A 314 -22.46 -12.16 -14.36
N GLU A 315 -23.25 -12.03 -15.42
CA GLU A 315 -22.87 -12.48 -16.76
C GLU A 315 -22.26 -11.30 -17.55
N VAL A 316 -21.14 -11.56 -18.18
CA VAL A 316 -20.40 -10.55 -18.95
C VAL A 316 -20.57 -10.77 -20.45
N PRO A 317 -20.64 -9.71 -21.28
CA PRO A 317 -20.78 -9.84 -22.72
C PRO A 317 -19.49 -10.35 -23.36
N GLY A 318 -19.59 -11.33 -24.26
CA GLY A 318 -18.46 -11.77 -25.10
C GLY A 318 -18.17 -10.81 -26.26
N THR A 319 -19.15 -10.00 -26.65
CA THR A 319 -19.05 -9.01 -27.73
C THR A 319 -19.73 -7.71 -27.30
N LEU A 320 -19.21 -6.60 -27.80
CA LEU A 320 -19.85 -5.29 -27.76
C LEU A 320 -20.18 -4.84 -29.19
N THR A 321 -21.12 -3.92 -29.31
CA THR A 321 -21.57 -3.41 -30.61
C THR A 321 -20.99 -2.01 -30.84
N ASP A 322 -20.41 -1.78 -32.03
CA ASP A 322 -19.95 -0.48 -32.47
C ASP A 322 -21.12 0.43 -32.93
N GLN A 323 -20.81 1.63 -33.35
CA GLN A 323 -21.81 2.60 -33.82
C GLN A 323 -22.59 2.15 -35.08
N ASP A 324 -22.02 1.25 -35.86
CA ASP A 324 -22.62 0.72 -37.09
C ASP A 324 -23.43 -0.59 -36.84
N GLY A 325 -23.54 -1.01 -35.58
CA GLY A 325 -24.25 -2.20 -35.15
C GLY A 325 -23.45 -3.50 -35.33
N LYS A 326 -22.15 -3.42 -35.62
CA LYS A 326 -21.29 -4.60 -35.80
C LYS A 326 -20.81 -5.10 -34.42
N ALA A 327 -20.97 -6.42 -34.21
CA ALA A 327 -20.45 -7.07 -33.00
C ALA A 327 -18.91 -7.24 -33.09
N VAL A 328 -18.22 -6.79 -32.06
CA VAL A 328 -16.77 -6.86 -31.90
C VAL A 328 -16.44 -7.61 -30.61
N PRO A 329 -15.51 -8.60 -30.63
CA PRO A 329 -15.17 -9.38 -29.46
C PRO A 329 -14.41 -8.56 -28.42
N PHE A 330 -14.79 -8.71 -27.16
CA PHE A 330 -14.08 -8.21 -25.98
C PHE A 330 -13.93 -9.35 -24.97
N ARG A 331 -12.94 -9.27 -24.09
CA ARG A 331 -12.77 -10.26 -23.03
C ARG A 331 -12.97 -9.59 -21.67
N PHE A 332 -14.10 -9.85 -21.08
CA PHE A 332 -14.40 -9.41 -19.72
C PHE A 332 -14.11 -10.52 -18.72
N LYS A 333 -13.76 -10.12 -17.51
CA LYS A 333 -13.59 -11.00 -16.35
C LYS A 333 -14.17 -10.35 -15.11
N VAL A 334 -14.94 -11.13 -14.34
CA VAL A 334 -15.44 -10.71 -13.02
C VAL A 334 -14.73 -11.53 -11.97
N SER A 335 -14.40 -10.89 -10.85
CA SER A 335 -13.79 -11.56 -9.70
C SER A 335 -14.33 -10.97 -8.41
N ARG A 336 -14.54 -11.82 -7.40
CA ARG A 336 -14.79 -11.37 -6.04
C ARG A 336 -13.49 -10.87 -5.44
N ILE A 337 -13.56 -9.75 -4.72
CA ILE A 337 -12.43 -9.25 -3.93
C ILE A 337 -12.47 -9.93 -2.57
N GLU A 338 -11.44 -10.70 -2.23
CA GLU A 338 -11.24 -11.20 -0.86
C GLU A 338 -10.47 -10.19 -0.03
N TYR A 339 -10.98 -9.94 1.18
CA TYR A 339 -10.37 -9.03 2.13
C TYR A 339 -9.44 -9.82 3.06
N ALA A 340 -8.15 -9.53 2.96
CA ALA A 340 -7.15 -10.09 3.87
C ALA A 340 -7.12 -9.34 5.20
N LYS A 341 -6.86 -10.03 6.30
CA LYS A 341 -6.51 -9.39 7.57
C LYS A 341 -5.12 -8.78 7.46
N LEU A 342 -4.91 -7.66 8.15
CA LEU A 342 -3.64 -6.96 8.19
C LEU A 342 -3.10 -6.88 9.62
N PRO A 343 -2.49 -7.95 10.13
CA PRO A 343 -2.02 -7.99 11.52
C PRO A 343 -0.86 -7.01 11.78
N LYS A 344 -0.08 -6.66 10.74
CA LYS A 344 1.02 -5.72 10.82
C LYS A 344 0.97 -4.73 9.65
N PRO A 345 0.50 -3.50 9.88
CA PRO A 345 0.50 -2.47 8.84
C PRO A 345 1.93 -2.08 8.45
N SER A 346 2.07 -1.52 7.26
CA SER A 346 3.30 -0.85 6.84
C SER A 346 3.62 0.33 7.76
N PRO A 347 4.90 0.66 7.94
CA PRO A 347 5.26 1.84 8.72
C PRO A 347 4.54 3.09 8.22
N PHE A 348 3.98 3.87 9.16
CA PHE A 348 3.22 5.12 8.91
C PHE A 348 1.88 4.97 8.18
N MET A 349 1.50 3.75 7.76
CA MET A 349 0.18 3.54 7.19
C MET A 349 -0.88 3.43 8.29
N TYR A 350 -2.09 3.91 7.95
CA TYR A 350 -3.27 3.73 8.77
C TYR A 350 -3.60 2.23 8.83
N PRO A 351 -3.58 1.58 10.00
CA PRO A 351 -3.89 0.17 10.08
C PRO A 351 -5.37 -0.04 9.76
N LEU A 352 -5.58 -0.83 8.75
CA LEU A 352 -6.88 -1.34 8.37
C LEU A 352 -7.01 -2.75 8.97
N GLU A 353 -8.17 -3.05 9.52
CA GLU A 353 -8.44 -4.41 10.00
C GLU A 353 -8.42 -5.41 8.85
N ARG A 354 -8.96 -4.98 7.71
CA ARG A 354 -9.03 -5.75 6.47
C ARG A 354 -8.71 -4.88 5.27
N ILE A 355 -8.07 -5.47 4.29
CA ILE A 355 -7.70 -4.82 3.03
C ILE A 355 -8.20 -5.63 1.84
N PRO A 356 -8.65 -4.99 0.74
CA PRO A 356 -8.95 -5.69 -0.49
C PRO A 356 -7.64 -6.21 -1.11
N ASP A 357 -7.56 -7.51 -1.39
CA ASP A 357 -6.33 -8.11 -1.91
C ASP A 357 -6.58 -9.12 -3.04
N LYS A 358 -6.95 -10.38 -2.75
CA LYS A 358 -7.08 -11.45 -3.74
C LYS A 358 -8.30 -11.28 -4.64
N LEU A 359 -8.14 -11.63 -5.91
CA LEU A 359 -9.20 -11.62 -6.91
C LEU A 359 -9.59 -13.05 -7.29
N ILE A 360 -10.68 -13.53 -6.74
CA ILE A 360 -11.21 -14.87 -7.00
C ILE A 360 -12.22 -14.79 -8.13
N SER A 361 -11.84 -15.36 -9.27
CA SER A 361 -12.71 -15.37 -10.47
C SER A 361 -13.93 -16.23 -10.26
N GLY A 362 -15.06 -15.80 -10.80
CA GLY A 362 -16.33 -16.49 -10.76
C GLY A 362 -17.42 -15.67 -11.43
N ASP A 363 -18.60 -16.25 -11.59
CA ASP A 363 -19.80 -15.64 -12.12
C ASP A 363 -20.95 -15.61 -11.11
N THR A 364 -20.78 -16.30 -9.99
CA THR A 364 -21.78 -16.42 -8.92
C THR A 364 -21.19 -16.00 -7.57
N PHE A 365 -21.89 -15.13 -6.86
CA PHE A 365 -21.40 -14.45 -5.67
C PHE A 365 -22.43 -14.40 -4.56
N ASP A 366 -21.99 -14.63 -3.31
CA ASP A 366 -22.76 -14.37 -2.12
C ASP A 366 -22.45 -12.95 -1.62
N LEU A 367 -23.46 -12.10 -1.54
CA LEU A 367 -23.31 -10.71 -1.13
C LEU A 367 -23.75 -10.53 0.33
N PRO A 368 -22.91 -10.01 1.22
CA PRO A 368 -23.29 -9.67 2.58
C PRO A 368 -24.23 -8.46 2.60
N GLY A 369 -25.25 -8.49 3.45
CA GLY A 369 -26.20 -7.38 3.56
C GLY A 369 -25.71 -6.19 4.39
N ASP A 370 -24.77 -6.44 5.29
CA ASP A 370 -24.26 -5.47 6.27
C ASP A 370 -22.88 -4.90 5.90
N ALA A 371 -22.29 -5.33 4.78
CA ALA A 371 -20.97 -4.91 4.35
C ALA A 371 -20.93 -4.63 2.84
N LEU A 372 -20.02 -3.75 2.41
CA LEU A 372 -19.72 -3.58 0.99
C LEU A 372 -18.93 -4.79 0.47
N ALA A 373 -19.36 -5.31 -0.67
CA ALA A 373 -18.67 -6.40 -1.38
C ALA A 373 -18.54 -6.05 -2.86
N PRO A 374 -17.57 -5.18 -3.23
CA PRO A 374 -17.33 -4.84 -4.61
C PRO A 374 -16.79 -6.05 -5.38
N LEU A 375 -17.24 -6.20 -6.63
CA LEU A 375 -16.70 -7.13 -7.60
C LEU A 375 -15.69 -6.40 -8.48
N TRP A 376 -14.55 -7.04 -8.77
CA TRP A 376 -13.57 -6.53 -9.70
C TRP A 376 -13.96 -6.87 -11.13
N LEU A 377 -14.06 -5.88 -11.98
CA LEU A 377 -14.43 -6.02 -13.38
C LEU A 377 -13.25 -5.59 -14.25
N GLU A 378 -12.72 -6.51 -15.04
CA GLU A 378 -11.63 -6.29 -16.00
C GLU A 378 -12.17 -6.41 -17.42
N VAL A 379 -11.74 -5.51 -18.31
CA VAL A 379 -11.88 -5.68 -19.76
C VAL A 379 -10.51 -5.75 -20.42
N PHE A 380 -10.31 -6.68 -21.33
CA PHE A 380 -9.20 -6.69 -22.27
C PHE A 380 -9.71 -6.32 -23.66
N VAL A 381 -9.14 -5.28 -24.26
CA VAL A 381 -9.39 -4.83 -25.61
C VAL A 381 -8.42 -5.60 -26.53
N PRO A 382 -8.88 -6.50 -27.42
CA PRO A 382 -7.99 -7.26 -28.29
C PRO A 382 -7.13 -6.35 -29.20
N ALA A 383 -5.94 -6.84 -29.54
CA ALA A 383 -5.09 -6.21 -30.55
C ALA A 383 -5.84 -6.05 -31.88
N GLY A 384 -5.61 -4.93 -32.56
CA GLY A 384 -6.28 -4.60 -33.83
C GLY A 384 -7.74 -4.16 -33.69
N THR A 385 -8.27 -3.96 -32.46
CA THR A 385 -9.61 -3.36 -32.27
C THR A 385 -9.60 -1.91 -32.76
N PRO A 386 -10.45 -1.51 -33.71
CA PRO A 386 -10.48 -0.14 -34.19
C PRO A 386 -10.85 0.87 -33.10
N GLY A 387 -10.37 2.11 -33.22
CA GLY A 387 -10.81 3.21 -32.38
C GLY A 387 -12.31 3.47 -32.53
N GLY A 388 -13.02 3.70 -31.41
CA GLY A 388 -14.46 3.92 -31.41
C GLY A 388 -15.12 3.72 -30.06
N VAL A 389 -16.45 3.80 -30.03
CA VAL A 389 -17.25 3.56 -28.82
C VAL A 389 -18.08 2.29 -29.02
N TYR A 390 -17.88 1.34 -28.15
CA TYR A 390 -18.51 0.03 -28.16
C TYR A 390 -19.45 -0.12 -26.98
N ARG A 391 -20.66 -0.67 -27.20
CA ARG A 391 -21.73 -0.76 -26.18
C ARG A 391 -22.28 -2.17 -26.05
N GLY A 392 -22.69 -2.51 -24.84
CA GLY A 392 -23.36 -3.75 -24.46
C GLY A 392 -23.94 -3.65 -23.07
N ALA A 393 -24.18 -4.79 -22.45
CA ALA A 393 -24.66 -4.84 -21.08
C ALA A 393 -24.04 -6.01 -20.30
N LEU A 394 -23.91 -5.82 -18.98
CA LEU A 394 -23.74 -6.90 -18.00
C LEU A 394 -25.13 -7.33 -17.54
N SER A 395 -25.39 -8.63 -17.40
CA SER A 395 -26.62 -9.13 -16.81
C SER A 395 -26.39 -9.52 -15.35
N VAL A 396 -27.12 -8.90 -14.42
CA VAL A 396 -27.01 -9.16 -12.98
C VAL A 396 -28.30 -9.78 -12.50
N THR A 397 -28.27 -10.99 -11.97
CA THR A 397 -29.45 -11.73 -11.54
C THR A 397 -29.33 -12.20 -10.09
N ALA A 398 -30.24 -11.77 -9.21
CA ALA A 398 -30.42 -12.38 -7.90
C ALA A 398 -31.44 -13.51 -7.99
N PRO A 399 -31.29 -14.63 -7.25
CA PRO A 399 -32.24 -15.75 -7.30
C PRO A 399 -33.70 -15.32 -7.08
N GLY A 400 -34.57 -15.79 -7.97
CA GLY A 400 -36.01 -15.48 -7.91
C GLY A 400 -36.40 -14.09 -8.44
N ASN A 401 -35.44 -13.32 -9.00
CA ASN A 401 -35.67 -12.00 -9.58
C ASN A 401 -35.35 -11.99 -11.09
N PRO A 402 -35.96 -11.07 -11.85
CA PRO A 402 -35.57 -10.88 -13.24
C PRO A 402 -34.14 -10.34 -13.35
N PRO A 403 -33.41 -10.63 -14.46
CA PRO A 403 -32.10 -10.04 -14.69
C PRO A 403 -32.17 -8.53 -14.85
N LEU A 404 -31.13 -7.85 -14.36
CA LEU A 404 -30.89 -6.43 -14.57
C LEU A 404 -29.80 -6.26 -15.63
N GLU A 405 -30.15 -5.62 -16.73
CA GLU A 405 -29.18 -5.26 -17.78
C GLU A 405 -28.50 -3.93 -17.45
N LEU A 406 -27.25 -4.00 -16.98
CA LEU A 406 -26.43 -2.82 -16.67
C LEU A 406 -25.61 -2.42 -17.90
N PRO A 407 -25.82 -1.23 -18.48
CA PRO A 407 -25.09 -0.79 -19.66
C PRO A 407 -23.57 -0.72 -19.44
N VAL A 408 -22.82 -1.23 -20.41
CA VAL A 408 -21.35 -1.14 -20.49
C VAL A 408 -20.97 -0.38 -21.75
N GLU A 409 -20.03 0.54 -21.59
CA GLU A 409 -19.44 1.31 -22.68
C GLU A 409 -17.91 1.21 -22.62
N VAL A 410 -17.27 0.84 -23.74
CA VAL A 410 -15.82 0.83 -23.90
C VAL A 410 -15.45 1.81 -25.01
N LYS A 411 -14.80 2.91 -24.65
CA LYS A 411 -14.16 3.83 -25.60
C LYS A 411 -12.76 3.29 -25.90
N VAL A 412 -12.50 2.95 -27.15
CA VAL A 412 -11.18 2.51 -27.61
C VAL A 412 -10.53 3.68 -28.36
N TRP A 413 -9.31 4.05 -27.92
CA TRP A 413 -8.50 5.03 -28.66
C TRP A 413 -7.96 4.44 -29.95
N ASN A 414 -7.66 5.28 -30.95
CA ASN A 414 -7.18 4.87 -32.26
C ASN A 414 -5.66 4.59 -32.30
N PHE A 415 -5.17 3.88 -31.27
CA PHE A 415 -3.82 3.32 -31.23
C PHE A 415 -3.82 2.01 -30.45
N GLU A 416 -2.72 1.28 -30.60
CA GLU A 416 -2.51 -0.02 -29.95
C GLU A 416 -1.26 0.04 -29.05
N LEU A 417 -1.34 -0.55 -27.87
CA LEU A 417 -0.17 -0.77 -27.03
C LEU A 417 0.69 -1.90 -27.63
N PRO A 418 2.02 -1.73 -27.66
CA PRO A 418 2.90 -2.74 -28.21
C PRO A 418 2.80 -4.05 -27.41
N ARG A 419 2.92 -5.19 -28.12
CA ARG A 419 2.97 -6.49 -27.46
C ARG A 419 4.23 -6.60 -26.60
N ARG A 420 5.38 -6.17 -27.15
CA ARG A 420 6.65 -6.14 -26.44
C ARG A 420 6.61 -5.03 -25.37
N ASN A 421 6.97 -5.38 -24.15
CA ASN A 421 7.06 -4.40 -23.08
C ASN A 421 8.18 -3.38 -23.38
N ILE A 422 7.84 -2.13 -23.62
CA ILE A 422 8.83 -1.06 -23.87
C ILE A 422 9.39 -0.47 -22.57
N VAL A 423 8.63 -0.56 -21.46
CA VAL A 423 9.18 -0.30 -20.13
C VAL A 423 9.90 -1.57 -19.68
N PRO A 424 11.24 -1.55 -19.55
CA PRO A 424 11.94 -2.73 -19.07
C PRO A 424 11.64 -2.97 -17.58
N THR A 425 11.32 -4.21 -17.26
CA THR A 425 11.09 -4.63 -15.88
C THR A 425 11.80 -5.95 -15.58
N LEU A 426 12.05 -6.24 -14.31
CA LEU A 426 12.44 -7.55 -13.82
C LEU A 426 11.69 -7.84 -12.52
N VAL A 427 10.92 -8.93 -12.49
CA VAL A 427 10.13 -9.34 -11.33
C VAL A 427 10.46 -10.79 -10.99
N ASN A 428 10.93 -11.03 -9.78
CA ASN A 428 11.26 -12.38 -9.35
C ASN A 428 10.01 -13.20 -9.02
N VAL A 429 10.00 -14.45 -9.50
CA VAL A 429 9.10 -15.52 -9.04
C VAL A 429 9.87 -16.37 -8.02
N TRP A 430 9.32 -16.55 -6.83
CA TRP A 430 9.92 -17.40 -5.79
C TRP A 430 9.61 -18.87 -6.05
N GLU A 431 10.45 -19.50 -6.83
CA GLU A 431 10.31 -20.88 -7.30
C GLU A 431 10.37 -21.89 -6.14
N ARG A 432 11.08 -21.54 -5.07
CA ARG A 432 11.11 -22.35 -3.83
C ARG A 432 9.70 -22.64 -3.30
N ASP A 433 8.81 -21.66 -3.35
CA ASP A 433 7.47 -21.81 -2.81
C ASP A 433 6.61 -22.67 -3.74
N LEU A 434 6.79 -22.56 -5.05
CA LEU A 434 6.07 -23.34 -6.04
C LEU A 434 6.35 -24.84 -5.96
N GLN A 435 7.61 -25.23 -5.69
CA GLN A 435 7.96 -26.66 -5.58
C GLN A 435 7.17 -27.38 -4.48
N THR A 436 6.63 -26.66 -3.48
CA THR A 436 5.88 -27.26 -2.36
C THR A 436 4.52 -27.81 -2.80
N TYR A 437 4.00 -27.40 -3.95
CA TYR A 437 2.73 -27.85 -4.52
C TYR A 437 2.89 -29.05 -5.46
N VAL A 438 4.12 -29.38 -5.85
CA VAL A 438 4.41 -30.36 -6.87
C VAL A 438 4.99 -31.63 -6.20
N PRO A 439 4.56 -32.84 -6.60
CA PRO A 439 5.16 -34.09 -6.12
C PRO A 439 6.66 -34.14 -6.39
N GLU A 440 7.41 -34.80 -5.49
CA GLU A 440 8.84 -35.02 -5.67
C GLU A 440 9.10 -35.80 -6.98
N GLY A 441 10.01 -35.28 -7.81
CA GLY A 441 10.37 -35.85 -9.10
C GLY A 441 9.53 -35.40 -10.28
N ASP A 442 8.43 -34.69 -10.07
CA ASP A 442 7.60 -34.16 -11.17
C ASP A 442 8.12 -32.81 -11.68
N ALA A 443 9.21 -32.85 -12.42
CA ALA A 443 9.82 -31.68 -13.04
C ALA A 443 8.91 -30.98 -14.05
N ALA A 444 8.07 -31.73 -14.78
CA ALA A 444 7.13 -31.19 -15.74
C ALA A 444 6.04 -30.37 -15.04
N GLY A 445 5.41 -30.89 -13.99
CA GLY A 445 4.45 -30.17 -13.18
C GLY A 445 5.02 -28.91 -12.54
N PHE A 446 6.29 -28.94 -12.12
CA PHE A 446 6.97 -27.76 -11.62
C PHE A 446 7.13 -26.68 -12.70
N VAL A 447 7.57 -27.05 -13.91
CA VAL A 447 7.73 -26.11 -15.03
C VAL A 447 6.38 -25.56 -15.47
N ASP A 448 5.33 -26.39 -15.52
CA ASP A 448 3.97 -25.94 -15.86
C ASP A 448 3.43 -24.93 -14.84
N LEU A 449 3.71 -25.13 -13.55
CA LEU A 449 3.31 -24.20 -12.52
C LEU A 449 4.08 -22.89 -12.61
N LEU A 450 5.41 -22.93 -12.76
CA LEU A 450 6.25 -21.76 -12.98
C LEU A 450 5.80 -20.97 -14.22
N ASP A 451 5.47 -21.65 -15.31
CA ASP A 451 4.98 -21.04 -16.53
C ASP A 451 3.69 -20.26 -16.34
N GLN A 452 2.78 -20.70 -15.47
CA GLN A 452 1.55 -19.99 -15.15
C GLN A 452 1.84 -18.64 -14.44
N TYR A 453 2.80 -18.60 -13.50
CA TYR A 453 3.20 -17.36 -12.83
C TYR A 453 3.88 -16.38 -13.77
N CYS A 454 4.82 -16.88 -14.58
CA CYS A 454 5.51 -16.07 -15.58
C CYS A 454 4.55 -15.52 -16.64
N THR A 455 3.61 -16.34 -17.09
CA THR A 455 2.55 -15.94 -18.04
C THR A 455 1.68 -14.83 -17.43
N MET A 456 1.27 -14.98 -16.16
CA MET A 456 0.49 -13.97 -15.47
C MET A 456 1.25 -12.63 -15.39
N LEU A 457 2.52 -12.62 -15.06
CA LEU A 457 3.34 -11.39 -15.03
C LEU A 457 3.39 -10.74 -16.42
N LEU A 458 3.65 -11.50 -17.49
CA LEU A 458 3.71 -10.99 -18.86
C LEU A 458 2.38 -10.40 -19.33
N GLU A 459 1.26 -11.04 -18.98
CA GLU A 459 -0.08 -10.51 -19.25
C GLU A 459 -0.36 -9.19 -18.52
N HIS A 460 0.43 -8.87 -17.48
CA HIS A 460 0.36 -7.64 -16.69
C HIS A 460 1.55 -6.70 -16.94
N ARG A 461 2.18 -6.77 -18.12
CA ARG A 461 3.30 -5.90 -18.55
C ARG A 461 4.56 -6.00 -17.70
N LEU A 462 4.75 -7.09 -16.96
CA LEU A 462 5.90 -7.33 -16.11
C LEU A 462 6.75 -8.47 -16.66
N ASN A 463 8.07 -8.25 -16.81
CA ASN A 463 8.97 -9.29 -17.26
C ASN A 463 9.39 -10.19 -16.09
N PRO A 464 9.08 -11.49 -16.09
CA PRO A 464 9.51 -12.40 -15.03
C PRO A 464 11.01 -12.65 -15.10
N VAL A 465 11.63 -12.79 -13.94
CA VAL A 465 12.94 -13.44 -13.81
C VAL A 465 12.70 -14.95 -13.74
N VAL A 466 13.34 -15.70 -14.61
CA VAL A 466 13.08 -17.12 -14.84
C VAL A 466 14.24 -17.97 -14.34
N LEU A 467 13.98 -18.96 -13.51
CA LEU A 467 14.95 -19.94 -13.00
C LEU A 467 16.17 -19.28 -12.31
N ALA A 468 15.88 -18.30 -11.43
CA ALA A 468 16.92 -17.53 -10.75
C ALA A 468 17.39 -18.14 -9.42
N HIS A 469 16.53 -18.90 -8.72
CA HIS A 469 16.75 -19.28 -7.33
C HIS A 469 17.22 -20.73 -7.16
N ALA A 470 18.14 -21.19 -8.01
CA ALA A 470 18.66 -22.55 -8.03
C ALA A 470 19.12 -23.09 -6.64
N GLY A 471 19.68 -22.21 -5.80
CA GLY A 471 20.14 -22.57 -4.46
C GLY A 471 19.03 -22.82 -3.43
N LEU A 472 17.80 -22.38 -3.71
CA LEU A 472 16.66 -22.44 -2.78
C LEU A 472 15.67 -23.56 -3.09
N VAL A 473 15.82 -24.24 -4.24
CA VAL A 473 14.95 -25.34 -4.64
C VAL A 473 15.56 -26.70 -4.30
N ALA A 474 14.72 -27.74 -4.23
CA ALA A 474 15.14 -29.11 -3.97
C ALA A 474 16.14 -29.62 -5.04
N PRO A 475 17.08 -30.49 -4.67
CA PRO A 475 18.10 -31.00 -5.59
C PRO A 475 17.54 -31.62 -6.87
N TRP A 476 16.38 -32.28 -6.79
CA TRP A 476 15.74 -32.88 -7.97
C TRP A 476 15.20 -31.83 -8.95
N VAL A 477 14.63 -30.72 -8.44
CA VAL A 477 14.19 -29.58 -9.28
C VAL A 477 15.41 -28.93 -9.93
N ARG A 478 16.43 -28.61 -9.14
CA ARG A 478 17.65 -27.98 -9.65
C ARG A 478 18.28 -28.80 -10.78
N LYS A 479 18.49 -30.09 -10.56
CA LYS A 479 19.12 -30.99 -11.53
C LYS A 479 18.31 -31.11 -12.84
N ALA A 480 16.99 -31.14 -12.76
CA ALA A 480 16.12 -31.38 -13.91
C ALA A 480 15.78 -30.10 -14.70
N VAL A 481 15.76 -28.93 -14.05
CA VAL A 481 15.12 -27.74 -14.62
C VAL A 481 16.10 -26.58 -14.80
N TYR A 482 17.07 -26.41 -13.90
CA TYR A 482 17.92 -25.21 -13.89
C TYR A 482 19.16 -25.32 -14.79
N PRO A 483 19.69 -24.19 -15.29
CA PRO A 483 20.98 -24.11 -15.95
C PRO A 483 22.10 -24.32 -14.90
N ASP A 484 22.38 -25.57 -14.52
CA ASP A 484 23.41 -25.91 -13.54
C ASP A 484 24.81 -25.76 -14.17
N TYR A 485 25.34 -24.51 -14.17
CA TYR A 485 26.64 -24.19 -14.79
C TYR A 485 27.79 -24.90 -14.08
N ARG A 486 28.51 -25.77 -14.77
CA ARG A 486 29.69 -26.50 -14.26
C ARG A 486 30.84 -26.41 -15.25
N VAL A 487 32.06 -26.42 -14.74
CA VAL A 487 33.26 -26.49 -15.60
C VAL A 487 33.86 -27.89 -15.50
N GLU A 488 33.73 -28.69 -16.58
CA GLU A 488 34.24 -30.03 -16.71
C GLU A 488 35.30 -30.07 -17.82
N ASN A 489 36.50 -30.57 -17.50
CA ASN A 489 37.62 -30.62 -18.49
C ASN A 489 37.89 -29.29 -19.18
N GLY A 490 37.76 -28.18 -18.45
CA GLY A 490 38.01 -26.85 -18.99
C GLY A 490 36.90 -26.25 -19.85
N ARG A 491 35.79 -26.94 -20.04
CA ARG A 491 34.59 -26.49 -20.78
C ARG A 491 33.42 -26.31 -19.84
N VAL A 492 32.56 -25.32 -20.14
CA VAL A 492 31.31 -25.13 -19.41
C VAL A 492 30.27 -26.14 -19.88
N VAL A 493 29.64 -26.81 -18.93
CA VAL A 493 28.48 -27.70 -19.14
C VAL A 493 27.30 -27.04 -18.41
N ALA A 494 26.19 -26.82 -19.10
CA ALA A 494 24.95 -26.25 -18.56
C ALA A 494 23.73 -26.91 -19.23
N ASN A 495 22.67 -27.11 -18.45
CA ASN A 495 21.37 -27.56 -18.95
C ASN A 495 20.51 -26.33 -19.28
N MET A 496 20.58 -25.85 -20.51
CA MET A 496 19.83 -24.66 -20.95
C MET A 496 18.46 -24.99 -21.52
N GLU A 497 18.09 -26.27 -21.73
CA GLU A 497 16.90 -26.67 -22.50
C GLU A 497 15.59 -26.04 -21.99
N VAL A 498 15.32 -26.13 -20.69
CA VAL A 498 14.10 -25.58 -20.09
C VAL A 498 14.11 -24.06 -20.13
N PHE A 499 15.25 -23.45 -19.79
CA PHE A 499 15.44 -22.00 -19.82
C PHE A 499 15.18 -21.42 -21.21
N ASP A 500 15.86 -21.96 -22.23
CA ASP A 500 15.74 -21.50 -23.60
C ASP A 500 14.31 -21.62 -24.13
N ARG A 501 13.66 -22.76 -23.86
CA ARG A 501 12.26 -22.98 -24.24
C ARG A 501 11.32 -21.95 -23.62
N LEU A 502 11.47 -21.66 -22.35
CA LEU A 502 10.66 -20.66 -21.63
C LEU A 502 10.94 -19.24 -22.14
N VAL A 503 12.20 -18.87 -22.28
CA VAL A 503 12.60 -17.55 -22.82
C VAL A 503 12.07 -17.36 -24.24
N ALA A 504 12.21 -18.36 -25.13
CA ALA A 504 11.67 -18.29 -26.48
C ALA A 504 10.13 -18.12 -26.49
N LYS A 505 9.40 -18.81 -25.59
CA LYS A 505 7.96 -18.62 -25.41
C LYS A 505 7.64 -17.20 -24.95
N TYR A 506 8.30 -16.72 -23.90
CA TYR A 506 7.99 -15.44 -23.28
C TYR A 506 8.35 -14.25 -24.18
N ARG A 507 9.41 -14.34 -24.98
CA ARG A 507 9.72 -13.31 -25.99
C ARG A 507 8.59 -13.16 -27.01
N ARG A 508 7.94 -14.24 -27.41
CA ARG A 508 6.73 -14.17 -28.27
C ARG A 508 5.54 -13.54 -27.56
N MET A 509 5.49 -13.59 -26.23
CA MET A 509 4.45 -12.96 -25.41
C MET A 509 4.74 -11.49 -25.08
N GLY A 510 5.97 -11.03 -25.31
CA GLY A 510 6.33 -9.62 -25.08
C GLY A 510 7.48 -9.39 -24.11
N LEU A 511 8.11 -10.47 -23.59
CA LEU A 511 9.30 -10.36 -22.75
C LEU A 511 10.37 -9.50 -23.44
N SER A 512 10.89 -8.49 -22.75
CA SER A 512 11.87 -7.54 -23.30
C SER A 512 13.19 -7.50 -22.52
N LYS A 513 13.25 -8.14 -21.35
CA LYS A 513 14.48 -8.30 -20.57
C LYS A 513 14.53 -9.71 -19.95
N VAL A 514 15.70 -10.29 -19.98
CA VAL A 514 16.02 -11.64 -19.52
C VAL A 514 17.17 -11.58 -18.53
N ALA A 515 16.91 -11.73 -17.26
CA ALA A 515 17.99 -11.90 -16.28
C ALA A 515 18.59 -13.32 -16.45
N ILE A 516 19.91 -13.39 -16.54
CA ILE A 516 20.64 -14.65 -16.77
C ILE A 516 21.94 -14.68 -15.98
N GLY A 517 22.35 -15.89 -15.62
CA GLY A 517 23.64 -16.18 -15.03
C GLY A 517 23.59 -16.33 -13.50
N PRO A 518 24.77 -16.64 -12.94
CA PRO A 518 24.86 -16.84 -11.50
C PRO A 518 24.72 -15.54 -10.73
N HIS A 519 23.98 -15.63 -9.61
CA HIS A 519 23.85 -14.55 -8.65
C HIS A 519 24.78 -14.79 -7.45
N TYR A 520 25.58 -13.77 -7.08
CA TYR A 520 26.48 -13.84 -5.95
C TYR A 520 25.86 -13.12 -4.75
N ASN A 521 25.67 -13.83 -3.64
CA ASN A 521 25.25 -13.17 -2.41
C ASN A 521 26.41 -12.41 -1.79
N PHE A 522 26.15 -11.20 -1.34
CA PHE A 522 27.08 -10.29 -0.73
C PHE A 522 27.77 -10.81 0.54
N ASP A 523 27.10 -11.67 1.33
CA ASP A 523 27.51 -11.99 2.69
C ASP A 523 28.26 -13.32 2.87
N GLN A 524 28.96 -13.77 1.84
CA GLN A 524 29.82 -14.97 1.98
C GLN A 524 30.94 -14.84 3.03
N THR A 525 31.27 -13.63 3.47
CA THR A 525 32.27 -13.40 4.52
C THR A 525 31.67 -13.37 5.92
N LYS A 526 30.39 -13.03 6.08
CA LYS A 526 29.72 -12.91 7.39
C LYS A 526 28.85 -14.10 7.78
N LEU A 527 28.29 -14.84 6.82
CA LEU A 527 27.32 -15.92 7.08
C LEU A 527 27.92 -17.32 7.02
N GLY A 528 29.21 -17.50 7.28
CA GLY A 528 29.81 -18.83 7.46
C GLY A 528 29.75 -19.74 6.23
N GLY A 529 29.71 -19.20 5.03
CA GLY A 529 29.86 -19.95 3.79
C GLY A 529 28.65 -20.77 3.35
N GLY A 530 27.43 -20.38 3.71
CA GLY A 530 26.20 -20.99 3.22
C GLY A 530 25.96 -20.66 1.75
N ASP A 531 25.84 -21.68 0.90
CA ASP A 531 25.57 -21.58 -0.55
C ASP A 531 24.13 -21.14 -0.82
N TRP A 532 23.79 -19.87 -0.53
CA TRP A 532 22.41 -19.39 -0.65
C TRP A 532 21.93 -19.22 -2.10
N TRP A 533 22.81 -18.87 -3.04
CA TRP A 533 22.38 -18.49 -4.38
C TRP A 533 22.89 -19.37 -5.50
N THR A 534 24.09 -19.86 -5.42
CA THR A 534 24.58 -20.80 -6.40
C THR A 534 25.78 -21.57 -5.86
N ASN A 535 25.91 -22.85 -6.20
CA ASN A 535 27.13 -23.64 -6.08
C ASN A 535 28.25 -23.17 -7.03
N ILE A 536 28.29 -21.89 -7.40
CA ILE A 536 29.40 -21.34 -8.15
C ILE A 536 30.45 -20.78 -7.19
N ARG A 537 30.86 -21.54 -6.22
CA ARG A 537 32.28 -21.63 -5.95
C ARG A 537 32.96 -22.30 -7.15
N ALA A 538 32.39 -22.06 -8.35
CA ALA A 538 32.92 -22.54 -9.58
C ALA A 538 34.29 -21.96 -9.73
N THR A 539 35.23 -22.79 -9.59
CA THR A 539 36.50 -22.73 -10.29
C THR A 539 36.24 -22.13 -11.68
N GLN A 540 36.69 -20.89 -11.93
CA GLN A 540 36.66 -20.21 -13.24
C GLN A 540 35.32 -19.51 -13.61
N PRO A 541 34.84 -18.54 -12.82
CA PRO A 541 33.61 -17.80 -13.13
C PRO A 541 33.67 -17.06 -14.48
N GLU A 542 34.85 -16.62 -14.91
CA GLU A 542 35.06 -15.99 -16.22
C GLU A 542 34.62 -16.89 -17.37
N LYS A 543 34.88 -18.19 -17.30
CA LYS A 543 34.43 -19.13 -18.35
C LYS A 543 32.91 -19.23 -18.39
N VAL A 544 32.27 -19.25 -17.25
CA VAL A 544 30.78 -19.28 -17.16
C VAL A 544 30.19 -18.04 -17.79
N TRP A 545 30.68 -16.85 -17.47
CA TRP A 545 30.18 -15.61 -18.04
C TRP A 545 30.46 -15.48 -19.55
N SER A 546 31.64 -15.92 -20.00
CA SER A 546 31.95 -16.00 -21.45
C SER A 546 31.00 -16.96 -22.17
N PHE A 547 30.72 -18.13 -21.58
CA PHE A 547 29.76 -19.06 -22.12
C PHE A 547 28.35 -18.44 -22.21
N ILE A 548 27.89 -17.74 -21.16
CA ILE A 548 26.58 -17.11 -21.12
C ILE A 548 26.45 -16.07 -22.23
N GLN A 549 27.44 -15.21 -22.43
CA GLN A 549 27.38 -14.25 -23.53
C GLN A 549 27.28 -14.97 -24.88
N THR A 550 28.16 -15.91 -25.16
CA THR A 550 28.13 -16.69 -26.42
C THR A 550 26.79 -17.38 -26.61
N HIS A 551 26.26 -18.03 -25.57
CA HIS A 551 24.95 -18.70 -25.61
C HIS A 551 23.81 -17.71 -25.95
N THR A 552 23.77 -16.53 -25.30
CA THR A 552 22.72 -15.53 -25.56
C THR A 552 22.83 -14.92 -26.96
N GLU A 553 24.05 -14.79 -27.51
CA GLU A 553 24.28 -14.43 -28.91
C GLU A 553 23.74 -15.50 -29.87
N GLU A 554 24.09 -16.78 -29.65
CA GLU A 554 23.65 -17.93 -30.48
C GLU A 554 22.11 -18.10 -30.44
N GLN A 555 21.47 -17.85 -29.29
CA GLN A 555 20.03 -17.90 -29.12
C GLN A 555 19.30 -16.61 -29.57
N GLY A 556 20.04 -15.60 -29.99
CA GLY A 556 19.51 -14.34 -30.55
C GLY A 556 18.74 -13.47 -29.54
N PHE A 557 19.18 -13.44 -28.30
CA PHE A 557 18.56 -12.59 -27.27
C PHE A 557 19.58 -11.80 -26.40
N LEU A 558 20.81 -11.66 -26.84
CA LEU A 558 21.84 -10.88 -26.11
C LEU A 558 21.37 -9.46 -25.79
N ASP A 559 20.70 -8.77 -26.73
CA ASP A 559 20.17 -7.40 -26.52
C ASP A 559 19.09 -7.32 -25.41
N ASP A 560 18.43 -8.45 -25.14
CA ASP A 560 17.44 -8.57 -24.07
C ASP A 560 18.06 -9.08 -22.78
N ALA A 561 19.25 -9.68 -22.83
CA ALA A 561 19.90 -10.30 -21.69
C ALA A 561 20.48 -9.25 -20.72
N VAL A 562 20.43 -9.58 -19.43
CA VAL A 562 20.99 -8.75 -18.34
C VAL A 562 21.64 -9.68 -17.32
N ALA A 563 22.91 -9.44 -17.01
CA ALA A 563 23.54 -10.07 -15.86
C ALA A 563 23.11 -9.39 -14.57
N TYR A 564 22.60 -10.14 -13.62
CA TYR A 564 22.25 -9.65 -12.27
C TYR A 564 23.04 -10.45 -11.22
N PRO A 565 24.37 -10.20 -11.11
CA PRO A 565 25.23 -11.04 -10.27
C PRO A 565 25.25 -10.70 -8.78
N ILE A 566 24.85 -9.47 -8.40
CA ILE A 566 24.96 -8.96 -7.02
C ILE A 566 23.68 -8.21 -6.66
N ASP A 567 23.18 -8.47 -5.45
CA ASP A 567 22.02 -7.79 -4.87
C ASP A 567 22.45 -7.00 -3.63
N GLU A 568 22.08 -5.73 -3.58
CA GLU A 568 22.29 -4.80 -2.45
C GLU A 568 23.66 -4.95 -1.73
N PRO A 569 24.78 -4.76 -2.42
CA PRO A 569 26.11 -5.04 -1.87
C PRO A 569 26.56 -4.04 -0.78
N GLU A 570 25.68 -3.19 -0.28
CA GLU A 570 25.99 -2.09 0.66
C GLU A 570 27.12 -1.19 0.12
N ASP A 571 28.04 -0.71 0.96
CA ASP A 571 29.12 0.19 0.56
C ASP A 571 30.44 -0.55 0.23
N ASN A 572 30.38 -1.83 -0.17
CA ASN A 572 31.59 -2.61 -0.48
C ASN A 572 32.08 -2.38 -1.91
N VAL A 573 32.58 -1.19 -2.18
CA VAL A 573 33.06 -0.75 -3.50
C VAL A 573 34.14 -1.67 -4.08
N GLU A 574 35.06 -2.17 -3.25
CA GLU A 574 36.14 -3.07 -3.72
C GLU A 574 35.57 -4.39 -4.25
N PHE A 575 34.65 -5.00 -3.51
CA PHE A 575 33.99 -6.24 -3.92
C PHE A 575 33.19 -6.04 -5.21
N ILE A 576 32.41 -4.96 -5.29
CA ILE A 576 31.63 -4.61 -6.48
C ILE A 576 32.56 -4.48 -7.68
N ASN A 577 33.60 -3.63 -7.59
CA ASN A 577 34.54 -3.41 -8.69
C ASN A 577 35.28 -4.68 -9.11
N ARG A 578 35.56 -5.59 -8.21
CA ARG A 578 36.15 -6.91 -8.53
C ARG A 578 35.20 -7.76 -9.36
N VAL A 579 33.90 -7.85 -8.98
CA VAL A 579 32.90 -8.65 -9.70
C VAL A 579 32.58 -8.03 -11.06
N THR A 580 32.33 -6.73 -11.10
CA THR A 580 32.02 -6.02 -12.36
C THR A 580 33.20 -6.09 -13.33
N GLY A 581 34.43 -5.88 -12.85
CA GLY A 581 35.63 -5.97 -13.66
C GLY A 581 35.87 -7.39 -14.21
N MET A 582 35.61 -8.43 -13.44
CA MET A 582 35.65 -9.80 -13.91
C MET A 582 34.63 -10.04 -15.03
N LEU A 583 33.37 -9.65 -14.80
CA LEU A 583 32.28 -9.83 -15.76
C LEU A 583 32.59 -9.09 -17.07
N LYS A 584 33.03 -7.84 -16.99
CA LYS A 584 33.35 -7.05 -18.17
C LYS A 584 34.54 -7.59 -19.00
N ARG A 585 35.46 -8.28 -18.36
CA ARG A 585 36.53 -8.98 -19.12
C ARG A 585 36.02 -10.26 -19.77
N ALA A 586 35.13 -10.98 -19.13
CA ALA A 586 34.63 -12.30 -19.58
C ALA A 586 33.46 -12.21 -20.57
N ALA A 587 32.58 -11.21 -20.39
CA ALA A 587 31.37 -10.98 -21.15
C ALA A 587 31.15 -9.49 -21.40
N PRO A 588 31.96 -8.82 -22.22
CA PRO A 588 31.96 -7.36 -22.37
C PRO A 588 30.68 -6.77 -22.93
N GLN A 589 29.92 -7.54 -23.69
CA GLN A 589 28.67 -7.11 -24.33
C GLN A 589 27.43 -7.38 -23.47
N LEU A 590 27.54 -8.23 -22.42
CA LEU A 590 26.43 -8.54 -21.54
C LEU A 590 26.25 -7.39 -20.52
N PRO A 591 25.12 -6.65 -20.55
CA PRO A 591 24.87 -5.58 -19.59
C PRO A 591 24.81 -6.11 -18.16
N MET A 592 25.43 -5.38 -17.23
CA MET A 592 25.41 -5.71 -15.81
C MET A 592 24.47 -4.77 -15.05
N LEU A 593 23.52 -5.34 -14.31
CA LEU A 593 22.61 -4.67 -13.42
C LEU A 593 23.10 -4.76 -11.97
N LEU A 594 22.92 -3.67 -11.22
CA LEU A 594 23.24 -3.60 -9.81
C LEU A 594 22.11 -2.91 -9.05
N THR A 595 21.52 -3.62 -8.07
CA THR A 595 20.58 -3.05 -7.09
C THR A 595 21.35 -2.39 -5.95
N SER A 596 20.71 -1.43 -5.29
CA SER A 596 21.34 -0.74 -4.16
C SER A 596 20.32 -0.24 -3.15
N GLY A 597 20.43 -0.72 -1.92
CA GLY A 597 19.69 -0.23 -0.75
C GLY A 597 20.24 1.08 -0.17
N GLY A 598 21.35 1.62 -0.70
CA GLY A 598 22.01 2.85 -0.20
C GLY A 598 21.52 4.14 -0.86
N ALA A 599 21.64 5.26 -0.14
CA ALA A 599 21.12 6.56 -0.58
C ALA A 599 21.99 7.32 -1.61
N ASN A 600 23.19 6.85 -1.90
CA ASN A 600 24.18 7.58 -2.70
C ASN A 600 24.42 6.99 -4.10
N TYR A 601 23.56 6.10 -4.54
CA TYR A 601 23.69 5.46 -5.84
C TYR A 601 22.96 6.23 -6.95
N PRO A 602 23.46 6.26 -8.17
CA PRO A 602 24.76 5.69 -8.60
C PRO A 602 25.97 6.30 -7.88
N ASP A 603 27.01 5.49 -7.64
CA ASP A 603 28.28 5.91 -7.01
C ASP A 603 29.38 5.95 -8.07
N PRO A 604 30.04 7.13 -8.31
CA PRO A 604 31.05 7.27 -9.33
C PRO A 604 32.35 6.47 -9.06
N SER A 605 32.56 5.96 -7.85
CA SER A 605 33.68 5.09 -7.51
C SER A 605 33.48 3.63 -7.94
N ILE A 606 32.26 3.27 -8.35
CA ILE A 606 31.89 1.93 -8.83
C ILE A 606 31.91 1.93 -10.35
N HIS A 607 32.66 0.99 -10.93
CA HIS A 607 32.86 0.88 -12.36
C HIS A 607 32.26 -0.39 -12.94
N GLY A 608 31.96 -0.39 -14.25
CA GLY A 608 31.48 -1.57 -14.97
C GLY A 608 30.01 -1.92 -14.77
N VAL A 609 29.25 -1.08 -14.08
CA VAL A 609 27.79 -1.17 -14.01
C VAL A 609 27.19 -0.49 -15.23
N ASP A 610 26.25 -1.19 -15.91
CA ASP A 610 25.53 -0.66 -17.06
C ASP A 610 24.12 -0.21 -16.70
N ILE A 611 23.48 -0.89 -15.73
CA ILE A 611 22.11 -0.60 -15.29
C ILE A 611 22.10 -0.44 -13.77
N TRP A 612 21.93 0.77 -13.31
CA TRP A 612 21.76 1.06 -11.89
C TRP A 612 20.30 0.90 -11.47
N VAL A 613 20.06 0.28 -10.32
CA VAL A 613 18.70 0.06 -9.79
C VAL A 613 18.65 0.43 -8.30
N PRO A 614 18.64 1.72 -7.96
CA PRO A 614 18.44 2.19 -6.59
C PRO A 614 16.98 2.10 -6.16
N ILE A 615 16.73 2.07 -4.85
CA ILE A 615 15.38 2.21 -4.29
C ILE A 615 14.78 3.56 -4.71
N LEU A 616 13.50 3.55 -5.02
CA LEU A 616 12.75 4.74 -5.41
C LEU A 616 12.95 5.88 -4.39
N HIS A 617 13.31 7.07 -4.86
CA HIS A 617 13.66 8.28 -4.08
C HIS A 617 14.96 8.22 -3.25
N TRP A 618 15.72 7.12 -3.29
CA TRP A 618 16.99 6.99 -2.61
C TRP A 618 18.15 7.11 -3.60
N THR A 619 18.03 8.00 -4.57
CA THR A 619 19.05 8.25 -5.58
C THR A 619 19.66 9.63 -5.44
N ASN A 620 20.91 9.74 -5.90
CA ASN A 620 21.52 11.03 -6.23
C ASN A 620 21.00 11.50 -7.61
N PRO A 621 20.10 12.49 -7.69
CA PRO A 621 19.53 12.91 -8.98
C PRO A 621 20.55 13.47 -9.97
N ALA A 622 21.61 14.10 -9.47
CA ALA A 622 22.68 14.64 -10.31
C ALA A 622 23.50 13.52 -10.97
N GLN A 623 23.92 12.51 -10.18
CA GLN A 623 24.65 11.37 -10.70
C GLN A 623 23.79 10.52 -11.65
N ARG A 624 22.49 10.31 -11.34
CA ARG A 624 21.57 9.63 -12.26
C ARG A 624 21.58 10.29 -13.65
N LYS A 625 21.46 11.62 -13.70
CA LYS A 625 21.50 12.37 -14.97
C LYS A 625 22.83 12.22 -15.72
N LEU A 626 23.94 12.12 -15.00
CA LEU A 626 25.26 11.88 -15.61
C LEU A 626 25.34 10.47 -16.22
N GLU A 627 24.88 9.44 -15.51
CA GLU A 627 24.84 8.07 -16.04
C GLU A 627 23.95 7.99 -17.30
N GLN A 628 22.75 8.58 -17.25
CA GLN A 628 21.83 8.62 -18.39
C GLN A 628 22.41 9.40 -19.58
N ALA A 629 23.10 10.53 -19.33
CA ALA A 629 23.79 11.28 -20.37
C ALA A 629 24.95 10.47 -21.00
N ALA A 630 25.55 9.55 -20.26
CA ALA A 630 26.52 8.58 -20.75
C ALA A 630 25.90 7.36 -21.46
N GLY A 631 24.57 7.35 -21.68
CA GLY A 631 23.83 6.26 -22.33
C GLY A 631 23.55 5.05 -21.44
N LYS A 632 23.73 5.18 -20.13
CA LYS A 632 23.46 4.12 -19.17
C LYS A 632 22.08 4.31 -18.53
N PRO A 633 21.14 3.36 -18.65
CA PRO A 633 19.84 3.46 -18.03
C PRO A 633 19.95 3.34 -16.51
N VAL A 634 19.07 4.07 -15.82
CA VAL A 634 18.90 3.98 -14.37
C VAL A 634 17.45 3.57 -14.09
N TRP A 635 17.27 2.34 -13.62
CA TRP A 635 15.98 1.83 -13.19
C TRP A 635 15.73 2.17 -11.72
N THR A 636 14.64 1.67 -11.17
CA THR A 636 14.34 1.78 -9.75
C THR A 636 13.61 0.54 -9.25
N TYR A 637 13.57 0.36 -7.94
CA TYR A 637 12.76 -0.68 -7.29
C TYR A 637 12.16 -0.17 -5.99
N VAL A 638 11.24 -0.96 -5.46
CA VAL A 638 10.69 -0.83 -4.10
C VAL A 638 10.81 -2.18 -3.41
N CYS A 639 10.85 -2.15 -2.08
CA CYS A 639 10.87 -3.34 -1.23
C CYS A 639 10.17 -3.00 0.10
N THR A 640 10.74 -3.31 1.26
CA THR A 640 10.25 -2.83 2.57
C THR A 640 10.24 -1.30 2.69
N GLY A 641 10.88 -0.61 1.79
CA GLY A 641 10.89 0.84 1.58
C GLY A 641 10.78 1.19 0.09
N PRO A 642 10.46 2.46 -0.22
CA PRO A 642 10.17 3.56 0.70
C PRO A 642 8.82 3.40 1.39
N ASN A 643 8.69 3.97 2.58
CA ASN A 643 7.43 3.99 3.31
C ASN A 643 6.52 5.15 2.85
N TYR A 644 5.24 5.09 3.26
CA TYR A 644 4.31 6.20 3.05
C TYR A 644 4.95 7.55 3.49
N PRO A 645 4.76 8.66 2.74
CA PRO A 645 3.82 8.87 1.63
C PRO A 645 4.34 8.49 0.24
N ASN A 646 5.44 7.79 0.12
CA ASN A 646 5.93 7.32 -1.17
C ASN A 646 5.16 6.08 -1.64
N PRO A 647 4.99 5.88 -2.97
CA PRO A 647 4.34 4.69 -3.49
C PRO A 647 5.18 3.43 -3.22
N ASN A 648 4.46 2.34 -2.92
CA ASN A 648 5.05 1.01 -2.74
C ASN A 648 4.02 -0.07 -3.11
N LEU A 649 4.41 -1.35 -3.10
CA LEU A 649 3.56 -2.51 -3.37
C LEU A 649 3.03 -3.18 -2.10
N HIS A 650 3.09 -2.50 -0.95
CA HIS A 650 2.47 -3.00 0.28
C HIS A 650 0.95 -3.12 0.12
N SER A 651 0.37 -4.13 0.74
CA SER A 651 -1.06 -4.42 0.59
C SER A 651 -1.98 -3.35 1.18
N ASP A 652 -1.48 -2.54 2.10
CA ASP A 652 -2.19 -1.38 2.66
C ASP A 652 -1.95 -0.08 1.87
N THR A 653 -1.09 -0.08 0.85
CA THR A 653 -0.96 1.05 -0.08
C THR A 653 -2.28 1.25 -0.83
N PRO A 654 -2.85 2.47 -0.87
CA PRO A 654 -4.03 2.74 -1.68
C PRO A 654 -3.82 2.40 -3.17
N PRO A 655 -4.83 1.89 -3.88
CA PRO A 655 -4.68 1.54 -5.30
C PRO A 655 -4.14 2.69 -6.16
N CYS A 656 -4.56 3.93 -5.90
CA CYS A 656 -4.01 5.11 -6.58
C CYS A 656 -2.49 5.21 -6.40
N GLY A 657 -1.97 4.98 -5.19
CA GLY A 657 -0.53 4.99 -4.93
C GLY A 657 0.22 3.87 -5.66
N ILE A 658 -0.39 2.68 -5.79
CA ILE A 658 0.21 1.56 -6.54
C ILE A 658 0.29 1.91 -8.04
N ARG A 659 -0.78 2.45 -8.64
CA ARG A 659 -0.76 2.90 -10.04
C ARG A 659 0.27 4.00 -10.27
N MET A 660 0.39 4.93 -9.33
CA MET A 660 1.36 6.02 -9.36
C MET A 660 2.81 5.56 -9.23
N LEU A 661 3.09 4.36 -8.74
CA LEU A 661 4.44 3.84 -8.62
C LEU A 661 5.16 3.84 -9.98
N ALA A 662 4.52 3.31 -11.02
CA ALA A 662 5.09 3.25 -12.37
C ALA A 662 5.29 4.65 -12.98
N VAL A 663 4.25 5.48 -12.94
CA VAL A 663 4.30 6.83 -13.54
C VAL A 663 5.13 7.78 -12.68
N GLY A 664 5.20 7.57 -11.38
CA GLY A 664 6.12 8.26 -10.48
C GLY A 664 7.58 7.95 -10.83
N ALA A 665 7.92 6.70 -11.13
CA ALA A 665 9.22 6.32 -11.64
C ALA A 665 9.53 7.07 -12.96
N ALA A 666 8.58 7.08 -13.91
CA ALA A 666 8.69 7.86 -15.14
C ALA A 666 8.91 9.36 -14.87
N ARG A 667 8.15 9.95 -13.92
CA ARG A 667 8.26 11.37 -13.53
C ARG A 667 9.67 11.73 -13.05
N PHE A 668 10.29 10.84 -12.27
CA PHE A 668 11.66 11.04 -11.80
C PHE A 668 12.72 10.70 -12.84
N GLY A 669 12.32 10.27 -14.05
CA GLY A 669 13.21 9.97 -15.15
C GLY A 669 13.97 8.65 -14.97
N TYR A 670 13.36 7.68 -14.31
CA TYR A 670 13.85 6.31 -14.34
C TYR A 670 13.48 5.64 -15.67
N ASP A 671 14.32 4.67 -16.08
CA ASP A 671 14.22 4.00 -17.38
C ASP A 671 13.59 2.60 -17.27
N GLY A 672 13.36 2.09 -16.06
CA GLY A 672 12.80 0.76 -15.84
C GLY A 672 12.49 0.50 -14.37
N PHE A 673 11.96 -0.70 -14.10
CA PHE A 673 11.49 -1.10 -12.77
C PHE A 673 11.90 -2.53 -12.42
N LEU A 674 12.28 -2.76 -11.18
CA LEU A 674 12.56 -4.08 -10.64
C LEU A 674 11.72 -4.33 -9.39
N HIS A 675 11.33 -5.60 -9.16
CA HIS A 675 10.78 -6.02 -7.88
C HIS A 675 11.29 -7.40 -7.47
N TRP A 676 11.72 -7.51 -6.23
CA TRP A 676 12.43 -8.69 -5.73
C TRP A 676 11.57 -9.95 -5.62
N ALA A 677 10.24 -9.83 -5.55
CA ALA A 677 9.32 -10.97 -5.46
C ALA A 677 7.90 -10.61 -5.88
N ALA A 678 7.19 -11.56 -6.50
CA ALA A 678 5.76 -11.47 -6.77
C ALA A 678 4.92 -12.38 -5.87
N ASN A 679 5.49 -13.50 -5.40
CA ASN A 679 4.78 -14.58 -4.70
C ASN A 679 5.56 -15.12 -3.47
N PHE A 680 6.23 -14.23 -2.74
CA PHE A 680 6.98 -14.62 -1.54
C PHE A 680 6.06 -15.14 -0.44
N ASN A 681 6.45 -16.23 0.24
CA ASN A 681 5.67 -16.92 1.28
C ASN A 681 4.33 -17.50 0.81
N THR A 682 4.22 -17.93 -0.45
CA THR A 682 3.02 -18.57 -0.99
C THR A 682 3.13 -20.10 -1.02
N TYR A 683 3.98 -20.70 -0.19
CA TYR A 683 4.16 -22.15 -0.11
C TYR A 683 2.89 -22.85 0.39
N LYS A 684 2.78 -24.15 0.05
CA LYS A 684 1.66 -25.01 0.48
C LYS A 684 1.56 -25.03 2.02
N ASN A 685 0.36 -24.78 2.53
CA ASN A 685 0.08 -24.61 3.96
C ASN A 685 0.71 -23.37 4.62
N ALA A 686 1.13 -22.37 3.86
CA ALA A 686 1.41 -21.06 4.42
C ALA A 686 0.18 -20.55 5.19
N PRO A 687 0.36 -19.90 6.35
CA PRO A 687 -0.75 -19.31 7.07
C PRO A 687 -1.51 -18.35 6.17
N ALA A 688 -2.80 -18.60 5.95
CA ALA A 688 -3.62 -17.80 5.03
C ALA A 688 -3.75 -16.33 5.47
N ASP A 689 -3.58 -16.07 6.77
CA ASP A 689 -3.80 -14.79 7.42
C ASP A 689 -2.50 -14.11 7.91
N GLU A 690 -1.34 -14.75 7.75
CA GLU A 690 -0.05 -14.15 8.10
C GLU A 690 0.60 -13.59 6.84
N PRO A 691 0.64 -12.25 6.66
CA PRO A 691 1.58 -11.66 5.73
C PRO A 691 2.99 -12.07 6.18
N ASN A 692 3.90 -12.15 5.22
CA ASN A 692 5.29 -12.50 5.49
C ASN A 692 5.89 -11.64 6.63
N SER A 693 7.06 -11.99 7.14
CA SER A 693 7.75 -11.30 8.24
C SER A 693 8.13 -9.84 7.95
N PHE A 694 8.00 -9.39 6.69
CA PHE A 694 8.22 -8.03 6.24
C PHE A 694 6.98 -7.14 6.44
N ALA A 695 6.98 -5.92 5.90
CA ALA A 695 5.80 -5.07 5.88
C ALA A 695 4.63 -5.74 5.14
N ALA A 696 3.43 -5.32 5.43
CA ALA A 696 2.16 -5.91 4.98
C ALA A 696 2.17 -6.38 3.51
N GLY A 697 2.24 -7.69 3.29
CA GLY A 697 2.19 -8.29 1.96
C GLY A 697 3.28 -7.87 0.98
N GLU A 698 4.37 -7.27 1.46
CA GLU A 698 5.52 -6.91 0.64
C GLU A 698 6.10 -8.18 -0.01
N GLY A 699 6.39 -8.13 -1.33
CA GLY A 699 6.84 -9.29 -2.10
C GLY A 699 5.74 -10.31 -2.44
N THR A 700 4.47 -10.08 -2.08
CA THR A 700 3.37 -11.03 -2.34
C THR A 700 2.17 -10.29 -2.94
N TYR A 701 2.09 -10.18 -4.24
CA TYR A 701 0.94 -9.66 -4.99
C TYR A 701 0.41 -10.64 -6.06
N ILE A 702 0.95 -11.85 -6.08
CA ILE A 702 0.38 -13.05 -6.68
C ILE A 702 0.33 -14.10 -5.58
N HIS A 703 -0.86 -14.52 -5.21
CA HIS A 703 -1.05 -15.62 -4.25
C HIS A 703 -1.12 -16.97 -4.95
N ALA A 704 -1.17 -18.04 -4.18
CA ALA A 704 -1.45 -19.39 -4.65
C ALA A 704 -2.85 -19.82 -4.21
N ASP A 705 -3.58 -20.56 -5.05
CA ASP A 705 -4.75 -21.33 -4.63
C ASP A 705 -4.32 -22.63 -3.91
N GLY A 706 -5.29 -23.43 -3.47
CA GLY A 706 -5.01 -24.72 -2.80
C GLY A 706 -4.21 -25.72 -3.65
N SER A 707 -4.12 -25.53 -4.96
CA SER A 707 -3.34 -26.35 -5.90
C SER A 707 -2.01 -25.69 -6.32
N GLY A 708 -1.72 -24.49 -5.84
CA GLY A 708 -0.53 -23.73 -6.20
C GLY A 708 -0.70 -22.80 -7.39
N ARG A 709 -1.85 -22.78 -8.07
CA ARG A 709 -2.06 -21.91 -9.23
C ARG A 709 -2.09 -20.44 -8.82
N PRO A 710 -1.60 -19.54 -9.71
CA PRO A 710 -1.51 -18.13 -9.38
C PRO A 710 -2.89 -17.47 -9.28
N VAL A 711 -3.09 -16.75 -8.19
CA VAL A 711 -4.27 -15.92 -7.90
C VAL A 711 -3.83 -14.45 -7.92
N PRO A 712 -4.33 -13.63 -8.86
CA PRO A 712 -3.97 -12.22 -8.94
C PRO A 712 -4.57 -11.42 -7.78
N THR A 713 -4.00 -10.24 -7.54
CA THR A 713 -4.50 -9.29 -6.54
C THR A 713 -4.90 -7.97 -7.18
N VAL A 714 -5.63 -7.15 -6.41
CA VAL A 714 -5.90 -5.74 -6.74
C VAL A 714 -4.59 -5.01 -7.04
N ARG A 715 -3.51 -5.30 -6.28
CA ARG A 715 -2.19 -4.68 -6.46
C ARG A 715 -1.56 -5.01 -7.81
N LEU A 716 -1.59 -6.29 -8.23
CA LEU A 716 -1.05 -6.70 -9.53
C LEU A 716 -1.78 -5.99 -10.68
N LYS A 717 -3.12 -5.95 -10.61
CA LYS A 717 -3.95 -5.28 -11.64
C LYS A 717 -3.65 -3.79 -11.71
N THR A 718 -3.59 -3.14 -10.56
CA THR A 718 -3.35 -1.69 -10.48
C THR A 718 -1.92 -1.32 -10.89
N LEU A 719 -0.92 -2.17 -10.58
CA LEU A 719 0.45 -1.98 -11.05
C LEU A 719 0.51 -2.13 -12.59
N ALA A 720 -0.17 -3.11 -13.15
CA ALA A 720 -0.26 -3.30 -14.60
C ALA A 720 -0.84 -2.07 -15.30
N ASP A 721 -1.96 -1.52 -14.79
CA ASP A 721 -2.54 -0.27 -15.29
C ASP A 721 -1.50 0.86 -15.28
N GLY A 722 -0.70 0.96 -14.21
CA GLY A 722 0.38 1.96 -14.13
C GLY A 722 1.50 1.74 -15.16
N MET A 723 1.86 0.48 -15.46
CA MET A 723 2.84 0.16 -16.50
C MET A 723 2.31 0.47 -17.91
N GLU A 724 1.01 0.31 -18.14
CA GLU A 724 0.36 0.71 -19.38
C GLU A 724 0.31 2.25 -19.52
N ASP A 725 0.04 2.98 -18.45
CA ASP A 725 0.13 4.45 -18.41
C ASP A 725 1.56 4.94 -18.72
N TRP A 726 2.57 4.31 -18.16
CA TRP A 726 3.98 4.62 -18.47
C TRP A 726 4.32 4.32 -19.93
N THR A 727 3.84 3.18 -20.44
CA THR A 727 3.99 2.80 -21.86
C THR A 727 3.38 3.88 -22.77
N MET A 728 2.15 4.34 -22.49
CA MET A 728 1.52 5.42 -23.26
C MET A 728 2.31 6.73 -23.21
N LEU A 729 2.86 7.09 -22.05
CA LEU A 729 3.70 8.29 -21.92
C LEU A 729 4.94 8.21 -22.83
N LEU A 730 5.65 7.07 -22.84
CA LEU A 730 6.81 6.87 -23.71
C LEU A 730 6.42 6.92 -25.20
N MET A 731 5.30 6.30 -25.57
CA MET A 731 4.77 6.38 -26.94
C MET A 731 4.42 7.83 -27.34
N LEU A 732 3.86 8.61 -26.42
CA LEU A 732 3.54 10.02 -26.66
C LEU A 732 4.81 10.84 -26.85
N GLU A 733 5.83 10.62 -26.05
CA GLU A 733 7.14 11.31 -26.14
C GLU A 733 7.84 11.02 -27.48
N GLU A 734 7.71 9.78 -27.97
CA GLU A 734 8.27 9.39 -29.27
C GLU A 734 7.49 10.02 -30.43
N ARG A 735 6.15 9.94 -30.40
CA ARG A 735 5.28 10.40 -31.51
C ARG A 735 5.10 11.94 -31.55
N ASN A 736 4.99 12.55 -30.36
CA ASN A 736 4.75 14.00 -30.19
C ASN A 736 5.54 14.53 -28.99
N PRO A 737 6.85 14.82 -29.16
CA PRO A 737 7.72 15.27 -28.08
C PRO A 737 7.22 16.54 -27.35
N ALA A 738 6.53 17.44 -28.06
CA ALA A 738 5.98 18.67 -27.45
C ALA A 738 4.83 18.34 -26.49
N ALA A 739 3.92 17.46 -26.87
CA ALA A 739 2.84 16.99 -26.02
C ALA A 739 3.39 16.18 -24.83
N GLY A 740 4.35 15.30 -25.08
CA GLY A 740 5.04 14.56 -24.04
C GLY A 740 5.69 15.47 -22.99
N ALA A 741 6.42 16.50 -23.42
CA ALA A 741 7.00 17.50 -22.51
C ALA A 741 5.94 18.26 -21.70
N ALA A 742 4.78 18.58 -22.30
CA ALA A 742 3.67 19.21 -21.58
C ALA A 742 3.08 18.31 -20.48
N ILE A 743 2.93 17.02 -20.76
CA ILE A 743 2.50 16.02 -19.76
C ILE A 743 3.54 15.88 -18.65
N ARG A 744 4.84 15.81 -19.00
CA ARG A 744 5.93 15.77 -17.99
C ARG A 744 5.86 16.98 -17.05
N LYS A 745 5.63 18.17 -17.57
CA LYS A 745 5.49 19.39 -16.75
C LYS A 745 4.27 19.30 -15.80
N LYS A 746 3.15 18.69 -16.23
CA LYS A 746 2.01 18.44 -15.34
C LYS A 746 2.35 17.42 -14.26
N LEU A 747 3.04 16.35 -14.60
CA LEU A 747 3.54 15.36 -13.64
C LEU A 747 4.48 15.99 -12.61
N GLU A 748 5.36 16.92 -13.03
CA GLU A 748 6.24 17.66 -12.13
C GLU A 748 5.49 18.53 -11.12
N ALA A 749 4.36 19.11 -11.53
CA ALA A 749 3.51 19.87 -10.64
C ALA A 749 2.73 18.99 -9.67
N LEU A 750 2.29 17.80 -10.11
CA LEU A 750 1.55 16.84 -9.27
C LEU A 750 2.45 16.07 -8.30
N ILE A 751 3.67 15.75 -8.73
CA ILE A 751 4.66 14.97 -7.97
C ILE A 751 5.95 15.79 -7.93
N PRO A 752 6.10 16.72 -6.98
CA PRO A 752 7.31 17.55 -6.87
C PRO A 752 8.53 16.71 -6.50
N GLU A 753 9.67 17.03 -7.10
CA GLU A 753 10.95 16.41 -6.76
C GLU A 753 11.49 17.01 -5.45
N ARG A 754 11.97 16.12 -4.57
CA ARG A 754 12.66 16.56 -3.35
C ARG A 754 13.94 17.30 -3.73
N LYS A 755 14.20 18.44 -3.08
CA LYS A 755 15.50 19.10 -3.20
C LYS A 755 16.55 18.22 -2.51
N TYR A 756 17.46 17.67 -3.29
CA TYR A 756 18.60 16.94 -2.78
C TYR A 756 19.59 17.92 -2.16
N ASP A 757 19.89 17.75 -0.87
CA ASP A 757 20.96 18.48 -0.19
C ASP A 757 22.16 17.53 0.00
N PRO A 758 23.25 17.69 -0.77
CA PRO A 758 24.42 16.83 -0.64
C PRO A 758 25.14 16.97 0.72
N ALA A 759 24.92 18.10 1.43
CA ALA A 759 25.45 18.29 2.77
C ALA A 759 24.63 17.57 3.85
N ARG A 760 23.44 17.09 3.49
CA ARG A 760 22.55 16.26 4.33
C ARG A 760 22.18 14.99 3.55
N PRO A 761 23.14 14.08 3.34
CA PRO A 761 22.80 12.77 2.79
C PRO A 761 21.67 12.18 3.65
N VAL A 762 20.66 11.62 3.01
CA VAL A 762 19.60 10.87 3.71
C VAL A 762 20.30 9.68 4.34
N ALA A 763 20.78 9.84 5.56
CA ALA A 763 21.32 8.73 6.32
C ALA A 763 20.15 7.78 6.58
N LEU A 764 20.15 6.65 5.92
CA LEU A 764 19.25 5.52 6.17
C LEU A 764 19.65 4.87 7.49
N LYS A 765 19.51 5.61 8.57
CA LYS A 765 19.58 5.03 9.88
C LYS A 765 18.25 4.31 10.16
N SER A 766 18.37 3.07 10.60
CA SER A 766 17.27 2.21 11.02
C SER A 766 16.19 3.02 11.80
N PRO A 767 14.90 2.65 11.71
CA PRO A 767 13.82 3.24 12.51
C PRO A 767 14.11 3.35 14.01
N LYS A 768 15.04 2.54 14.54
CA LYS A 768 15.47 2.56 15.94
C LYS A 768 16.26 3.82 16.36
N GLU A 769 16.75 4.62 15.43
CA GLU A 769 17.63 5.77 15.74
C GLU A 769 17.02 7.16 15.48
N GLY A 770 15.72 7.29 15.38
CA GLY A 770 15.05 8.61 15.41
C GLY A 770 15.21 9.49 14.16
N SER A 771 15.64 8.94 13.02
CA SER A 771 15.83 9.69 11.78
C SER A 771 14.54 9.98 10.98
N PHE A 772 13.37 9.70 11.55
CA PHE A 772 12.07 9.94 10.95
C PHE A 772 11.74 11.43 10.68
N HIS A 773 12.37 12.34 11.40
CA HIS A 773 12.08 13.77 11.26
C HIS A 773 12.47 14.39 9.91
N THR A 774 13.37 13.76 9.17
CA THR A 774 13.79 14.24 7.84
C THR A 774 12.79 13.91 6.72
N PHE A 775 11.89 12.94 6.91
CA PHE A 775 10.81 12.66 5.96
C PHE A 775 9.56 13.51 6.18
N LEU A 776 9.47 14.19 7.32
CA LEU A 776 8.26 14.87 7.79
C LEU A 776 8.32 16.40 7.74
N ASP A 777 9.43 16.97 7.32
CA ASP A 777 9.55 18.42 7.11
C ASP A 777 8.74 18.90 5.88
N GLY A 778 7.43 18.62 5.91
CA GLY A 778 6.41 19.37 5.19
C GLY A 778 6.24 19.10 3.69
N GLU A 779 7.09 18.35 3.03
CA GLU A 779 6.96 18.08 1.60
C GLU A 779 6.41 16.66 1.35
N ALA A 780 5.09 16.55 1.24
CA ALA A 780 4.44 15.33 0.79
C ALA A 780 4.83 15.06 -0.66
N PHE A 781 5.61 14.01 -0.91
CA PHE A 781 6.09 13.66 -2.25
C PHE A 781 4.96 13.28 -3.22
N PHE A 782 3.84 12.78 -2.74
CA PHE A 782 2.70 12.36 -3.53
C PHE A 782 1.40 12.93 -2.96
N PRO A 783 1.14 14.23 -3.10
CA PRO A 783 -0.06 14.86 -2.54
C PRO A 783 -1.36 14.35 -3.16
N VAL A 784 -1.27 13.55 -4.23
CA VAL A 784 -2.42 13.05 -5.02
C VAL A 784 -2.81 11.59 -4.69
N TYR A 785 -2.25 11.00 -3.63
CA TYR A 785 -2.59 9.63 -3.20
C TYR A 785 -4.08 9.37 -2.97
N ASP A 786 -4.81 10.38 -2.60
CA ASP A 786 -6.24 10.37 -2.29
C ASP A 786 -7.09 11.11 -3.35
N GLN A 787 -6.51 11.41 -4.52
CA GLN A 787 -7.18 12.15 -5.60
C GLN A 787 -7.12 11.36 -6.92
N PRO A 788 -7.76 10.16 -6.99
CA PRO A 788 -7.70 9.30 -8.16
C PRO A 788 -8.22 9.97 -9.44
N GLU A 789 -9.14 10.94 -9.32
CA GLU A 789 -9.69 11.69 -10.43
C GLU A 789 -8.66 12.54 -11.17
N LEU A 790 -7.67 13.11 -10.46
CA LEU A 790 -6.58 13.85 -11.10
C LEU A 790 -5.72 12.95 -11.96
N TRP A 791 -5.50 11.73 -11.46
CA TRP A 791 -4.70 10.73 -12.14
C TRP A 791 -5.39 10.20 -13.39
N LEU A 792 -6.66 9.80 -13.27
CA LEU A 792 -7.46 9.32 -14.40
C LEU A 792 -7.60 10.38 -15.49
N LYS A 793 -7.73 11.66 -15.10
CA LYS A 793 -7.75 12.79 -16.03
C LYS A 793 -6.43 12.93 -16.80
N LEU A 794 -5.28 12.81 -16.10
CA LEU A 794 -3.98 12.88 -16.76
C LEU A 794 -3.78 11.72 -17.75
N ARG A 795 -4.19 10.51 -17.38
CA ARG A 795 -4.19 9.34 -18.28
C ARG A 795 -5.05 9.61 -19.53
N GLU A 796 -6.24 10.15 -19.34
CA GLU A 796 -7.11 10.51 -20.48
C GLU A 796 -6.45 11.55 -21.38
N GLU A 797 -5.79 12.56 -20.83
CA GLU A 797 -5.03 13.56 -21.62
C GLU A 797 -3.91 12.92 -22.45
N ILE A 798 -3.19 11.93 -21.90
CA ILE A 798 -2.14 11.16 -22.63
C ILE A 798 -2.80 10.38 -23.78
N GLY A 799 -3.88 9.63 -23.48
CA GLY A 799 -4.60 8.83 -24.46
C GLY A 799 -5.18 9.68 -25.61
N GLU A 800 -5.81 10.82 -25.29
CA GLU A 800 -6.33 11.74 -26.31
C GLU A 800 -5.21 12.37 -27.17
N ALA A 801 -4.06 12.68 -26.56
CA ALA A 801 -2.93 13.21 -27.31
C ALA A 801 -2.28 12.17 -28.26
N LEU A 802 -2.36 10.88 -27.92
CA LEU A 802 -1.95 9.77 -28.77
C LEU A 802 -3.00 9.43 -29.85
N ASN A 803 -4.26 9.72 -29.56
CA ASN A 803 -5.40 9.42 -30.44
C ASN A 803 -5.46 10.37 -31.67
N ASN A 804 -4.90 11.56 -31.56
CA ASN A 804 -4.81 12.60 -32.59
C ASN A 804 -3.53 12.50 -33.42
#